data_7a14481d37e62c390cb6060eee3b05f9
#
_entry.id   7a14481d37e62c390cb6060eee3b05f9
#
_cell.length_a   1.000
_cell.length_b   1.000
_cell.length_c   1.000
_cell.angle_alpha   90.00
_cell.angle_beta   90.00
_cell.angle_gamma   90.00
#
_symmetry.space_group_name_H-M   'P 1'
#
loop_
_entity.id
_entity.type
_entity.pdbx_description
1 polymer ?
#
loop_
_entity_poly.entity_id
_entity_poly.type
_entity_poly.pdbx_seq_one_letter_code
_entity_poly.pdbx_strand_id
1 'polypeptide(L)'
;MTQTDDIYTFGPFRLDVTTRTLTRDGEAVTLTAKAFDTLVVLLRYRDQVVDKEQLVRLVWPDTYVSDDSLTHSVSVLRRVLGDDSAQPVYIATIPRRGYRFTAPVHVEVVPRVEARADADGEVTVANAHPDLPALLAARLGESSGTRGRRAWQVSLLILVPVAAIPLAIRLLEGAPSGAPVSTIRFVQDAPPAQVLASGAVVSPDGRYLAFVARRRDNGRSQLWVRSLDSPQARVLPGTEGAFRPFWAPNSQTLGFFAEGRLKRVGLGNQPPQTLAEVGYRPSGGSWSSSGVILFADRQSRLFAVTETGGEKTAVTSLEDGRDVAHQAPFFLPDSREFLYYVFGSSAETSGTYLGSLDSDERVRLLDSSSSSVSFAEPGYLLFVRDGNVMAQRFDRERRRITGAPQPIASTRTEAMVEIRAGVISASTNGILTFGGDAATEQLTWFTRDGRHAGTIQSPSPLHNPAISPDGRYVAADGSGSDMSIWLVDLARGTPTRFGDGVLPVWGPRGADIVFTSRRIGGSSDLVHRSIAGASTDESLLLRSPEMKIGGNWTGDNRYIVYTGSDPKTKLDLWTLSVADRKPVPFLQTSFNEMHGQVSPDGRWLAYASDESGTWEVYVQTFPEPGAKRTISIGGGAEPQWRRDGRELYYLAPEGTLMAVAVSSTHDVFDAGRAVPLFQARIPADILAFRNHYAPSHDGQRFLVDAADDNEPINVVVNWTALLQAR
;
A
#
# COMPACT_ATOMS: atom_id res chain seq x y z
N MET A 1 21.21 -1.29 21.64
CA MET A 1 21.53 -0.06 22.40
C MET A 1 20.41 0.17 23.38
N THR A 2 20.72 0.16 24.69
CA THR A 2 19.76 0.35 25.79
C THR A 2 19.07 1.71 25.66
N GLN A 3 17.76 1.70 25.48
CA GLN A 3 16.92 2.90 25.56
C GLN A 3 16.95 3.37 27.02
N THR A 4 17.63 4.49 27.30
CA THR A 4 17.56 5.19 28.56
C THR A 4 16.41 6.18 28.51
N ASP A 5 15.52 6.13 29.49
CA ASP A 5 14.38 7.02 29.65
C ASP A 5 14.89 8.38 30.22
N ASP A 6 15.69 9.10 29.44
CA ASP A 6 16.35 10.32 29.89
C ASP A 6 15.50 11.55 29.59
N ILE A 7 15.41 12.46 30.60
CA ILE A 7 14.87 13.81 30.43
C ILE A 7 16.02 14.80 30.43
N TYR A 8 16.13 15.61 29.38
CA TYR A 8 17.15 16.62 29.21
C TYR A 8 16.58 18.01 29.45
N THR A 9 17.20 18.81 30.35
CA THR A 9 16.84 20.22 30.57
C THR A 9 18.02 21.10 30.18
N PHE A 10 17.80 22.11 29.33
CA PHE A 10 18.81 23.05 28.87
C PHE A 10 18.19 24.43 28.58
N GLY A 11 18.69 25.49 29.24
CA GLY A 11 18.07 26.80 29.18
C GLY A 11 16.58 26.74 29.57
N PRO A 12 15.65 27.32 28.78
CA PRO A 12 14.22 27.24 29.04
C PRO A 12 13.57 25.95 28.50
N PHE A 13 14.35 25.05 27.92
CA PHE A 13 13.85 23.86 27.24
C PHE A 13 13.93 22.59 28.10
N ARG A 14 12.89 21.76 28.02
CA ARG A 14 12.85 20.42 28.58
C ARG A 14 12.45 19.41 27.50
N LEU A 15 13.32 18.45 27.23
CA LEU A 15 13.12 17.40 26.26
C LEU A 15 12.94 16.08 26.98
N ASP A 16 11.81 15.43 26.76
CA ASP A 16 11.49 14.09 27.25
C ASP A 16 11.62 13.10 26.08
N VAL A 17 12.58 12.17 26.20
CA VAL A 17 12.86 11.19 25.13
C VAL A 17 11.76 10.14 25.05
N THR A 18 11.17 9.77 26.18
CA THR A 18 10.14 8.73 26.27
C THR A 18 8.83 9.17 25.62
N THR A 19 8.38 10.38 25.96
CA THR A 19 7.16 10.96 25.39
C THR A 19 7.40 11.67 24.05
N ARG A 20 8.65 11.80 23.61
CA ARG A 20 9.06 12.53 22.40
C ARG A 20 8.56 13.98 22.38
N THR A 21 8.60 14.65 23.51
CA THR A 21 8.14 16.03 23.63
C THR A 21 9.27 17.00 23.95
N LEU A 22 9.24 18.17 23.34
CA LEU A 22 10.05 19.33 23.70
C LEU A 22 9.11 20.41 24.25
N THR A 23 9.44 20.96 25.40
CA THR A 23 8.72 22.12 25.96
C THR A 23 9.68 23.30 26.18
N ARG A 24 9.18 24.51 26.04
CA ARG A 24 9.88 25.76 26.38
C ARG A 24 9.06 26.52 27.45
N ASP A 25 9.62 26.74 28.59
CA ASP A 25 8.93 27.41 29.75
C ASP A 25 7.58 26.69 30.08
N GLY A 26 7.50 25.37 29.88
CA GLY A 26 6.31 24.54 30.10
C GLY A 26 5.34 24.45 28.92
N GLU A 27 5.49 25.25 27.88
CA GLU A 27 4.67 25.17 26.66
C GLU A 27 5.26 24.21 25.63
N ALA A 28 4.40 23.42 24.97
CA ALA A 28 4.84 22.43 23.97
C ALA A 28 5.38 23.09 22.70
N VAL A 29 6.54 22.65 22.27
CA VAL A 29 7.21 23.10 21.04
C VAL A 29 7.22 22.00 20.01
N THR A 30 6.68 22.28 18.83
CA THR A 30 6.57 21.27 17.75
C THR A 30 7.89 21.14 17.00
N LEU A 31 8.41 19.91 16.92
CA LEU A 31 9.54 19.53 16.07
C LEU A 31 9.14 18.42 15.08
N THR A 32 9.75 18.44 13.92
CA THR A 32 9.65 17.27 13.02
C THR A 32 10.37 16.07 13.66
N ALA A 33 9.93 14.85 13.34
CA ALA A 33 10.50 13.63 13.92
C ALA A 33 12.03 13.59 13.78
N LYS A 34 12.56 13.94 12.61
CA LYS A 34 14.01 13.93 12.33
C LYS A 34 14.78 15.07 13.02
N ALA A 35 14.17 16.25 13.17
CA ALA A 35 14.76 17.31 13.97
C ALA A 35 14.79 16.91 15.45
N PHE A 36 13.73 16.27 15.97
CA PHE A 36 13.73 15.73 17.33
C PHE A 36 14.85 14.70 17.55
N ASP A 37 14.96 13.70 16.65
CA ASP A 37 15.99 12.66 16.72
C ASP A 37 17.41 13.27 16.65
N THR A 38 17.61 14.27 15.79
CA THR A 38 18.87 15.02 15.70
C THR A 38 19.21 15.72 17.02
N LEU A 39 18.23 16.34 17.67
CA LEU A 39 18.42 16.98 18.96
C LEU A 39 18.77 15.96 20.06
N VAL A 40 18.07 14.82 20.11
CA VAL A 40 18.37 13.73 21.05
C VAL A 40 19.81 13.23 20.89
N VAL A 41 20.27 13.02 19.64
CA VAL A 41 21.67 12.60 19.40
C VAL A 41 22.65 13.67 19.84
N LEU A 42 22.42 14.93 19.51
CA LEU A 42 23.30 16.03 19.93
C LEU A 42 23.36 16.18 21.47
N LEU A 43 22.24 15.97 22.18
CA LEU A 43 22.20 16.01 23.66
C LEU A 43 22.88 14.79 24.29
N ARG A 44 22.79 13.60 23.70
CA ARG A 44 23.52 12.40 24.16
C ARG A 44 25.03 12.57 24.02
N TYR A 45 25.50 13.21 22.95
CA TYR A 45 26.90 13.45 22.66
C TYR A 45 27.33 14.92 22.95
N ARG A 46 26.68 15.61 23.92
CA ARG A 46 26.84 17.03 24.19
C ARG A 46 28.26 17.51 24.42
N ASP A 47 29.12 16.64 24.93
CA ASP A 47 30.52 16.97 25.23
C ASP A 47 31.46 16.72 24.05
N GLN A 48 30.95 16.25 22.90
CA GLN A 48 31.73 15.84 21.76
C GLN A 48 31.25 16.49 20.46
N VAL A 49 32.12 16.55 19.48
CA VAL A 49 31.73 16.89 18.10
C VAL A 49 31.19 15.63 17.45
N VAL A 50 29.94 15.65 17.03
CA VAL A 50 29.33 14.56 16.28
C VAL A 50 29.53 14.82 14.79
N ASP A 51 30.24 13.94 14.13
CA ASP A 51 30.52 14.06 12.69
C ASP A 51 29.24 13.91 11.87
N LYS A 52 29.20 14.56 10.69
CA LYS A 52 28.02 14.53 9.83
C LYS A 52 27.57 13.11 9.48
N GLU A 53 28.52 12.25 9.09
CA GLU A 53 28.23 10.84 8.77
C GLU A 53 27.73 10.07 9.99
N GLN A 54 28.24 10.37 11.19
CA GLN A 54 27.77 9.76 12.44
C GLN A 54 26.35 10.22 12.75
N LEU A 55 26.04 11.51 12.60
CA LEU A 55 24.68 12.04 12.77
C LEU A 55 23.69 11.40 11.78
N VAL A 56 24.08 11.31 10.51
CA VAL A 56 23.25 10.66 9.49
C VAL A 56 23.00 9.19 9.87
N ARG A 57 24.00 8.42 10.24
CA ARG A 57 23.83 7.00 10.65
C ARG A 57 22.95 6.82 11.87
N LEU A 58 23.03 7.72 12.85
CA LEU A 58 22.25 7.62 14.09
C LEU A 58 20.82 8.11 13.97
N VAL A 59 20.57 9.11 13.13
CA VAL A 59 19.25 9.73 12.94
C VAL A 59 18.48 9.09 11.78
N TRP A 60 19.18 8.56 10.78
CA TRP A 60 18.60 7.86 9.61
C TRP A 60 19.26 6.48 9.41
N PRO A 61 19.13 5.54 10.37
CA PRO A 61 19.86 4.27 10.31
C PRO A 61 19.52 3.43 9.06
N ASP A 62 18.30 3.60 8.53
CA ASP A 62 17.75 2.78 7.45
C ASP A 62 17.52 3.58 6.15
N THR A 63 18.06 4.80 6.05
CA THR A 63 17.80 5.67 4.89
C THR A 63 19.07 6.40 4.46
N TYR A 64 19.42 6.30 3.19
CA TYR A 64 20.49 7.14 2.62
C TYR A 64 19.96 8.56 2.41
N VAL A 65 20.52 9.53 3.13
CA VAL A 65 20.14 10.95 3.00
C VAL A 65 21.34 11.78 2.60
N SER A 66 21.09 12.84 1.81
CA SER A 66 22.12 13.82 1.46
C SER A 66 22.46 14.70 2.67
N ASP A 67 23.63 15.34 2.62
CA ASP A 67 24.07 16.36 3.59
C ASP A 67 23.01 17.47 3.78
N ASP A 68 22.19 17.74 2.78
CA ASP A 68 21.14 18.76 2.82
C ASP A 68 20.04 18.43 3.82
N SER A 69 19.67 17.15 3.96
CA SER A 69 18.63 16.70 4.91
C SER A 69 19.06 16.92 6.36
N LEU A 70 20.33 16.67 6.70
CA LEU A 70 20.91 16.96 7.98
C LEU A 70 21.00 18.48 8.22
N THR A 71 21.46 19.22 7.23
CA THR A 71 21.55 20.68 7.27
C THR A 71 20.18 21.32 7.47
N HIS A 72 19.15 20.80 6.80
CA HIS A 72 17.76 21.23 7.00
C HIS A 72 17.28 20.97 8.44
N SER A 73 17.53 19.75 8.98
CA SER A 73 17.13 19.40 10.36
C SER A 73 17.79 20.30 11.39
N VAL A 74 19.07 20.61 11.22
CA VAL A 74 19.79 21.56 12.10
C VAL A 74 19.26 22.99 11.93
N SER A 75 18.89 23.41 10.72
CA SER A 75 18.28 24.73 10.48
C SER A 75 16.92 24.85 11.17
N VAL A 76 16.09 23.79 11.12
CA VAL A 76 14.81 23.73 11.85
C VAL A 76 15.05 23.82 13.36
N LEU A 77 16.01 23.09 13.90
CA LEU A 77 16.37 23.13 15.32
C LEU A 77 16.79 24.53 15.76
N ARG A 78 17.70 25.18 15.02
CA ARG A 78 18.14 26.53 15.34
C ARG A 78 16.98 27.52 15.38
N ARG A 79 16.09 27.46 14.40
CA ARG A 79 14.90 28.32 14.36
C ARG A 79 14.01 28.14 15.60
N VAL A 80 13.78 26.88 16.00
CA VAL A 80 12.93 26.53 17.12
C VAL A 80 13.58 26.90 18.47
N LEU A 81 14.88 26.66 18.59
CA LEU A 81 15.64 27.01 19.79
C LEU A 81 15.97 28.53 19.92
N GLY A 82 15.72 29.31 18.86
CA GLY A 82 16.13 30.70 18.78
C GLY A 82 17.65 30.87 18.72
N ASP A 83 18.34 29.93 18.05
CA ASP A 83 19.81 29.87 17.97
C ASP A 83 20.35 30.49 16.69
N ASP A 84 21.45 31.23 16.77
CA ASP A 84 22.09 31.82 15.59
C ASP A 84 23.36 31.07 15.21
N SER A 85 23.48 30.76 13.92
CA SER A 85 24.67 30.08 13.36
C SER A 85 25.98 30.87 13.51
N ALA A 86 25.91 32.20 13.61
CA ALA A 86 27.08 33.06 13.76
C ALA A 86 27.52 33.21 15.24
N GLN A 87 26.55 33.10 16.15
CA GLN A 87 26.80 33.13 17.62
C GLN A 87 25.99 32.03 18.31
N PRO A 88 26.35 30.76 18.12
CA PRO A 88 25.54 29.64 18.58
C PRO A 88 25.54 29.50 20.09
N VAL A 89 24.35 29.52 20.68
CA VAL A 89 24.10 29.22 22.09
C VAL A 89 23.93 27.73 22.34
N TYR A 90 23.23 27.03 21.43
CA TYR A 90 22.87 25.61 21.56
C TYR A 90 23.63 24.72 20.61
N ILE A 91 23.70 25.04 19.30
CA ILE A 91 24.25 24.13 18.27
C ILE A 91 25.38 24.86 17.51
N ALA A 92 26.62 24.53 17.82
CA ALA A 92 27.80 25.02 17.11
C ALA A 92 28.08 24.17 15.87
N THR A 93 28.31 24.81 14.71
CA THR A 93 28.86 24.16 13.54
C THR A 93 30.38 24.11 13.62
N ILE A 94 30.97 22.93 13.52
CA ILE A 94 32.41 22.74 13.42
C ILE A 94 32.76 22.52 11.95
N PRO A 95 33.40 23.48 11.28
CA PRO A 95 33.65 23.42 9.83
C PRO A 95 34.34 22.11 9.43
N ARG A 96 33.84 21.50 8.34
CA ARG A 96 34.31 20.23 7.76
C ARG A 96 34.24 18.99 8.67
N ARG A 97 33.67 19.09 9.90
CA ARG A 97 33.56 17.96 10.83
C ARG A 97 32.10 17.63 11.15
N GLY A 98 31.34 18.55 11.71
CA GLY A 98 29.98 18.24 12.13
C GLY A 98 29.37 19.28 13.04
N TYR A 99 28.63 18.83 14.04
CA TYR A 99 27.93 19.70 14.99
C TYR A 99 28.20 19.31 16.43
N ARG A 100 28.11 20.27 17.35
CA ARG A 100 28.29 20.06 18.80
C ARG A 100 27.22 20.83 19.56
N PHE A 101 26.62 20.20 20.58
CA PHE A 101 25.77 20.89 21.53
C PHE A 101 26.63 21.65 22.53
N THR A 102 26.32 22.92 22.79
CA THR A 102 27.20 23.84 23.53
C THR A 102 26.60 24.32 24.86
N ALA A 103 25.29 24.31 25.01
CA ALA A 103 24.65 24.79 26.27
C ALA A 103 24.82 23.75 27.41
N PRO A 104 24.82 24.18 28.67
CA PRO A 104 24.77 23.28 29.83
C PRO A 104 23.49 22.44 29.80
N VAL A 105 23.61 21.14 30.08
CA VAL A 105 22.49 20.18 30.04
C VAL A 105 22.40 19.46 31.39
N HIS A 106 21.24 19.48 32.01
CA HIS A 106 20.90 18.63 33.15
C HIS A 106 20.15 17.40 32.66
N VAL A 107 20.51 16.23 33.18
CA VAL A 107 19.87 14.95 32.82
C VAL A 107 19.22 14.36 34.04
N GLU A 108 17.90 14.13 33.96
CA GLU A 108 17.18 13.37 34.98
C GLU A 108 17.02 11.94 34.46
N VAL A 109 17.64 10.98 35.11
CA VAL A 109 17.48 9.57 34.84
C VAL A 109 16.28 9.09 35.64
N VAL A 110 15.20 8.70 34.96
CA VAL A 110 14.03 8.10 35.62
C VAL A 110 14.32 6.63 35.88
N PRO A 111 14.42 6.18 37.13
CA PRO A 111 14.66 4.77 37.41
C PRO A 111 13.44 3.94 37.02
N ARG A 112 13.63 2.96 36.17
CA ARG A 112 12.61 1.97 35.80
C ARG A 112 12.37 1.08 37.01
N VAL A 113 11.19 1.16 37.62
CA VAL A 113 10.73 0.20 38.62
C VAL A 113 10.36 -1.09 37.87
N GLU A 114 11.28 -2.06 37.85
CA GLU A 114 10.94 -3.43 37.49
C GLU A 114 10.05 -4.01 38.59
N ALA A 115 8.79 -4.24 38.27
CA ALA A 115 7.90 -5.01 39.12
C ALA A 115 8.36 -6.49 39.08
N ARG A 116 9.13 -6.90 40.09
CA ARG A 116 9.31 -8.31 40.42
C ARG A 116 8.04 -8.79 41.10
N ALA A 117 7.35 -9.70 40.47
CA ALA A 117 6.29 -10.45 41.07
C ALA A 117 6.93 -11.53 41.93
N ASP A 118 6.97 -11.32 43.25
CA ASP A 118 7.13 -12.40 44.21
C ASP A 118 5.75 -12.86 44.63
N ALA A 119 5.58 -14.19 44.61
CA ALA A 119 4.37 -14.86 45.04
C ALA A 119 4.28 -14.73 46.57
N ASP A 120 3.36 -13.93 47.08
CA ASP A 120 2.50 -14.13 48.23
C ASP A 120 1.80 -12.81 48.55
N GLY A 121 0.48 -12.89 48.64
CA GLY A 121 -0.38 -11.74 48.80
C GLY A 121 -0.30 -11.10 50.18
N GLU A 122 0.02 -9.84 50.24
CA GLU A 122 -0.54 -8.88 51.20
C GLU A 122 -0.15 -7.48 50.82
N VAL A 123 -1.13 -6.63 50.51
CA VAL A 123 -0.93 -5.23 50.15
C VAL A 123 -1.01 -4.41 51.44
N THR A 124 0.13 -3.94 51.90
CA THR A 124 0.20 -2.91 52.97
C THR A 124 0.51 -1.57 52.34
N VAL A 125 -0.46 -0.66 52.36
CA VAL A 125 -0.31 0.70 51.95
C VAL A 125 0.31 1.49 53.12
N ALA A 126 1.55 1.93 53.01
CA ALA A 126 2.17 2.86 53.94
C ALA A 126 1.97 4.30 53.43
N ASN A 127 1.12 5.04 54.13
CA ASN A 127 0.98 6.48 54.03
C ASN A 127 2.22 7.17 54.56
N ALA A 128 2.77 8.12 53.81
CA ALA A 128 3.66 9.14 54.32
C ALA A 128 3.33 10.47 53.65
N HIS A 129 2.52 11.30 54.32
CA HIS A 129 2.54 12.75 54.20
C HIS A 129 3.59 13.32 55.16
N PRO A 130 4.25 14.42 54.80
CA PRO A 130 4.25 15.57 55.72
C PRO A 130 3.95 16.91 55.02
N ASP A 131 3.05 17.61 55.72
CA ASP A 131 3.06 19.05 56.04
C ASP A 131 3.08 20.12 54.96
N LEU A 132 1.89 20.69 54.78
CA LEU A 132 1.69 22.08 54.36
C LEU A 132 1.42 22.94 55.59
N PRO A 133 2.20 23.98 55.88
CA PRO A 133 1.81 25.00 56.85
C PRO A 133 1.14 26.22 56.20
N ALA A 134 -0.05 26.49 56.71
CA ALA A 134 -0.61 27.80 57.03
C ALA A 134 -0.05 29.04 56.35
N LEU A 135 -0.79 29.56 55.37
CA LEU A 135 -0.78 30.98 55.00
C LEU A 135 -2.09 31.37 54.28
N LEU A 136 -3.20 31.34 55.03
CA LEU A 136 -4.47 31.96 54.61
C LEU A 136 -5.38 32.25 55.79
N ALA A 137 -4.86 33.06 56.74
CA ALA A 137 -5.66 33.66 57.78
C ALA A 137 -5.10 35.02 58.12
N ALA A 138 -5.36 36.01 57.32
CA ALA A 138 -5.28 37.45 57.75
C ALA A 138 -5.76 38.33 56.57
N ARG A 139 -7.02 38.66 56.57
CA ARG A 139 -7.58 39.98 56.22
C ARG A 139 -9.10 39.90 56.06
N LEU A 140 -9.79 39.92 57.18
CA LEU A 140 -11.11 40.51 57.29
C LEU A 140 -11.06 41.33 58.60
N GLY A 141 -10.69 42.58 58.45
CA GLY A 141 -10.78 43.60 59.52
C GLY A 141 -11.92 44.53 59.17
N GLU A 142 -12.72 44.72 60.15
CA GLU A 142 -13.86 45.53 60.35
C GLU A 142 -13.84 46.93 59.70
N SER A 143 -15.00 47.37 59.21
CA SER A 143 -15.50 48.70 59.62
C SER A 143 -17.02 48.83 59.44
N SER A 144 -17.58 49.27 60.49
CA SER A 144 -18.96 49.63 60.83
C SER A 144 -19.51 50.84 60.05
N GLY A 145 -20.84 50.90 59.88
CA GLY A 145 -21.47 52.22 59.81
C GLY A 145 -22.75 52.32 58.97
N THR A 146 -23.86 52.25 59.67
CA THR A 146 -25.10 53.07 59.62
C THR A 146 -26.10 52.96 58.48
N ARG A 147 -27.28 52.48 58.89
CA ARG A 147 -28.67 52.93 58.62
C ARG A 147 -29.01 53.67 57.37
N GLY A 148 -29.98 53.10 56.65
CA GLY A 148 -30.91 53.87 55.87
C GLY A 148 -31.58 53.18 54.67
N ARG A 149 -32.89 52.89 54.83
CA ARG A 149 -33.94 52.72 53.84
C ARG A 149 -34.24 51.30 53.36
N ARG A 150 -35.14 50.66 54.10
CA ARG A 150 -36.09 49.69 53.70
C ARG A 150 -36.98 50.33 52.59
N ALA A 151 -37.08 49.66 51.45
CA ALA A 151 -38.31 49.60 50.62
C ALA A 151 -38.13 49.14 49.16
N TRP A 152 -36.98 48.55 48.74
CA TRP A 152 -36.89 48.07 47.32
C TRP A 152 -36.24 46.68 47.19
N GLN A 153 -36.26 45.87 48.24
CA GLN A 153 -35.55 44.60 48.29
C GLN A 153 -36.39 43.35 48.07
N VAL A 154 -37.68 43.46 47.76
CA VAL A 154 -38.54 42.29 47.61
C VAL A 154 -38.73 41.86 46.12
N SER A 155 -38.50 42.75 45.15
CA SER A 155 -38.67 42.40 43.72
C SER A 155 -37.39 41.87 43.03
N LEU A 156 -36.20 41.98 43.64
CA LEU A 156 -34.96 41.49 43.06
C LEU A 156 -34.58 40.08 43.54
N LEU A 157 -35.24 39.58 44.58
CA LEU A 157 -34.91 38.28 45.19
C LEU A 157 -35.60 37.06 44.50
N ILE A 158 -36.54 37.33 43.55
CA ILE A 158 -37.25 36.26 42.82
C ILE A 158 -36.68 36.10 41.38
N LEU A 159 -36.02 37.12 40.80
CA LEU A 159 -35.49 37.05 39.44
C LEU A 159 -34.01 36.46 39.34
N VAL A 160 -33.26 36.56 40.43
CA VAL A 160 -31.88 36.04 40.47
C VAL A 160 -31.83 34.48 40.47
N PRO A 161 -32.69 33.74 41.22
CA PRO A 161 -32.67 32.27 41.14
C PRO A 161 -33.22 31.71 39.82
N VAL A 162 -34.09 32.44 39.12
CA VAL A 162 -34.68 31.93 37.85
C VAL A 162 -33.68 32.06 36.68
N ALA A 163 -32.78 33.04 36.69
CA ALA A 163 -31.71 33.17 35.69
C ALA A 163 -30.45 32.37 36.06
N ALA A 164 -30.24 32.06 37.33
CA ALA A 164 -29.09 31.28 37.80
C ALA A 164 -29.29 29.72 37.59
N ILE A 165 -30.52 29.25 37.56
CA ILE A 165 -30.81 27.82 37.34
C ILE A 165 -30.38 27.37 35.94
N PRO A 166 -30.70 28.02 34.82
CA PRO A 166 -30.23 27.59 33.48
C PRO A 166 -28.71 27.82 33.31
N LEU A 167 -28.11 28.82 34.02
CA LEU A 167 -26.68 29.01 34.01
C LEU A 167 -25.96 27.96 34.85
N ALA A 168 -26.51 27.59 36.01
CA ALA A 168 -25.99 26.51 36.85
C ALA A 168 -26.19 25.11 36.17
N ILE A 169 -27.32 24.89 35.47
CA ILE A 169 -27.53 23.72 34.67
C ILE A 169 -26.54 23.67 33.50
N ARG A 170 -26.27 24.78 32.79
CA ARG A 170 -25.24 24.86 31.74
C ARG A 170 -23.82 24.71 32.29
N LEU A 171 -23.55 25.13 33.54
CA LEU A 171 -22.26 24.93 34.17
C LEU A 171 -22.11 23.51 34.76
N LEU A 172 -23.22 22.84 35.08
CA LEU A 172 -23.27 21.44 35.47
C LEU A 172 -23.38 20.46 34.29
N GLU A 173 -23.90 20.93 33.15
CA GLU A 173 -23.85 20.21 31.86
C GLU A 173 -22.53 20.47 31.09
N GLY A 174 -21.68 21.35 31.62
CA GLY A 174 -20.42 21.71 31.00
C GLY A 174 -19.27 20.83 31.39
N ALA A 175 -18.68 20.28 30.40
CA ALA A 175 -17.50 19.47 30.22
C ALA A 175 -17.78 17.96 30.30
N PRO A 176 -17.70 17.26 29.16
CA PRO A 176 -17.41 15.85 29.19
C PRO A 176 -16.01 15.73 29.79
N SER A 177 -15.93 15.44 31.11
CA SER A 177 -14.69 15.00 31.74
C SER A 177 -14.43 13.54 31.35
N GLY A 178 -14.29 13.32 30.02
CA GLY A 178 -13.61 12.16 29.50
C GLY A 178 -12.14 12.55 29.43
N ALA A 179 -11.29 11.88 30.19
CA ALA A 179 -9.86 11.89 29.89
C ALA A 179 -9.70 11.71 28.37
N PRO A 180 -8.79 12.43 27.68
CA PRO A 180 -8.62 12.29 26.25
C PRO A 180 -8.43 10.80 25.94
N VAL A 181 -9.34 10.25 25.14
CA VAL A 181 -9.32 8.82 24.79
C VAL A 181 -8.03 8.59 24.03
N SER A 182 -7.06 7.96 24.68
CA SER A 182 -5.74 7.72 24.10
C SER A 182 -5.84 6.72 22.95
N THR A 183 -5.15 7.01 21.86
CA THR A 183 -5.01 6.10 20.74
C THR A 183 -4.04 4.96 21.11
N ILE A 184 -4.45 3.72 20.99
CA ILE A 184 -3.56 2.56 21.12
C ILE A 184 -3.18 2.08 19.73
N ARG A 185 -1.87 1.86 19.49
CA ARG A 185 -1.35 1.31 18.24
C ARG A 185 -0.56 0.06 18.52
N PHE A 186 -0.79 -0.98 17.73
CA PHE A 186 0.02 -2.18 17.73
C PHE A 186 0.04 -2.79 16.32
N VAL A 187 0.93 -3.73 16.10
CA VAL A 187 1.07 -4.44 14.83
C VAL A 187 0.67 -5.89 14.96
N GLN A 188 0.17 -6.43 13.85
CA GLN A 188 -0.08 -7.86 13.67
C GLN A 188 0.87 -8.36 12.58
N ASP A 189 1.82 -9.18 12.98
CA ASP A 189 2.73 -9.87 12.08
C ASP A 189 2.08 -11.12 11.46
N ALA A 190 2.70 -11.64 10.41
CA ALA A 190 2.34 -12.93 9.86
C ALA A 190 2.51 -14.03 10.92
N PRO A 191 1.64 -15.07 10.93
CA PRO A 191 1.87 -16.25 11.76
C PRO A 191 3.21 -16.92 11.44
N PRO A 192 3.78 -17.72 12.38
CA PRO A 192 5.05 -18.41 12.16
C PRO A 192 5.07 -19.22 10.86
N ALA A 193 6.17 -19.13 10.10
CA ALA A 193 6.36 -19.77 8.80
C ALA A 193 5.38 -19.33 7.70
N GLN A 194 4.65 -18.23 7.92
CA GLN A 194 3.76 -17.60 6.95
C GLN A 194 4.31 -16.25 6.49
N VAL A 195 3.74 -15.73 5.39
CA VAL A 195 3.85 -14.34 4.95
C VAL A 195 2.45 -13.81 4.70
N LEU A 196 2.22 -12.54 5.02
CA LEU A 196 0.94 -11.90 4.73
C LEU A 196 0.74 -11.85 3.21
N ALA A 197 -0.46 -12.13 2.76
CA ALA A 197 -0.84 -12.08 1.35
C ALA A 197 -1.93 -11.03 1.08
N SER A 198 -2.53 -10.47 2.14
CA SER A 198 -3.41 -9.29 2.06
C SER A 198 -3.43 -8.55 3.40
N GLY A 199 -3.85 -7.29 3.36
CA GLY A 199 -4.18 -6.53 4.56
C GLY A 199 -5.30 -7.17 5.38
N ALA A 200 -5.42 -6.76 6.64
CA ALA A 200 -6.48 -7.26 7.51
C ALA A 200 -7.75 -6.43 7.40
N VAL A 201 -8.87 -7.14 7.47
CA VAL A 201 -10.19 -6.55 7.68
C VAL A 201 -10.63 -6.78 9.13
N VAL A 202 -11.00 -5.69 9.82
CA VAL A 202 -11.55 -5.77 11.17
C VAL A 202 -13.05 -6.07 11.11
N SER A 203 -13.54 -6.93 12.02
CA SER A 203 -14.98 -7.21 12.11
C SER A 203 -15.78 -5.95 12.45
N PRO A 204 -17.04 -5.82 12.02
CA PRO A 204 -17.88 -4.65 12.32
C PRO A 204 -17.95 -4.33 13.82
N ASP A 205 -18.00 -5.34 14.69
CA ASP A 205 -18.01 -5.18 16.15
C ASP A 205 -16.64 -4.91 16.77
N GLY A 206 -15.56 -4.93 15.94
CA GLY A 206 -14.19 -4.69 16.39
C GLY A 206 -13.57 -5.78 17.24
N ARG A 207 -14.09 -7.02 17.22
CA ARG A 207 -13.58 -8.12 18.07
C ARG A 207 -12.57 -9.01 17.35
N TYR A 208 -12.59 -9.04 16.03
CA TYR A 208 -11.79 -9.96 15.23
C TYR A 208 -11.04 -9.22 14.12
N LEU A 209 -9.85 -9.73 13.82
CA LEU A 209 -9.12 -9.43 12.59
C LEU A 209 -9.16 -10.66 11.69
N ALA A 210 -9.48 -10.46 10.41
CA ALA A 210 -9.32 -11.51 9.41
C ALA A 210 -8.31 -11.03 8.36
N PHE A 211 -7.38 -11.89 7.98
CA PHE A 211 -6.34 -11.60 7.00
C PHE A 211 -5.96 -12.88 6.24
N VAL A 212 -5.28 -12.71 5.12
CA VAL A 212 -4.76 -13.82 4.33
C VAL A 212 -3.27 -13.95 4.58
N ALA A 213 -2.83 -15.15 4.90
CA ALA A 213 -1.42 -15.48 4.93
C ALA A 213 -1.16 -16.75 4.11
N ARG A 214 0.03 -16.83 3.51
CA ARG A 214 0.47 -17.98 2.72
C ARG A 214 1.70 -18.62 3.33
N ARG A 215 1.82 -19.92 3.18
CA ARG A 215 3.02 -20.63 3.62
C ARG A 215 4.22 -20.25 2.75
N ARG A 216 5.38 -20.14 3.40
CA ARG A 216 6.64 -19.82 2.70
C ARG A 216 7.10 -20.92 1.77
N ASP A 217 6.73 -22.17 2.06
CA ASP A 217 7.22 -23.37 1.37
C ASP A 217 6.37 -23.79 0.16
N ASN A 218 5.07 -23.49 0.15
CA ASN A 218 4.17 -23.96 -0.91
C ASN A 218 3.28 -22.85 -1.54
N GLY A 219 3.44 -21.61 -1.12
CA GLY A 219 2.73 -20.48 -1.68
C GLY A 219 1.20 -20.45 -1.49
N ARG A 220 0.57 -21.50 -0.94
CA ARG A 220 -0.88 -21.55 -0.75
C ARG A 220 -1.36 -20.57 0.30
N SER A 221 -2.29 -19.72 -0.10
CA SER A 221 -2.95 -18.75 0.79
C SER A 221 -4.08 -19.40 1.57
N GLN A 222 -4.30 -18.93 2.80
CA GLN A 222 -5.41 -19.35 3.65
C GLN A 222 -5.92 -18.17 4.45
N LEU A 223 -7.19 -18.20 4.86
CA LEU A 223 -7.76 -17.25 5.79
C LEU A 223 -7.32 -17.54 7.21
N TRP A 224 -6.89 -16.49 7.88
CA TRP A 224 -6.56 -16.47 9.30
C TRP A 224 -7.45 -15.50 10.04
N VAL A 225 -7.83 -15.86 11.25
CA VAL A 225 -8.61 -15.00 12.13
C VAL A 225 -7.93 -14.93 13.49
N ARG A 226 -7.83 -13.71 14.01
CA ARG A 226 -7.37 -13.42 15.36
C ARG A 226 -8.46 -12.70 16.13
N SER A 227 -8.81 -13.19 17.33
CA SER A 227 -9.56 -12.40 18.29
C SER A 227 -8.67 -11.33 18.89
N LEU A 228 -9.15 -10.09 19.04
CA LEU A 228 -8.34 -9.01 19.61
C LEU A 228 -8.08 -9.14 21.12
N ASP A 229 -8.79 -10.03 21.80
CA ASP A 229 -8.54 -10.42 23.19
C ASP A 229 -7.51 -11.56 23.32
N SER A 230 -7.00 -12.07 22.20
CA SER A 230 -6.02 -13.17 22.16
C SER A 230 -4.80 -12.79 21.29
N PRO A 231 -3.58 -13.16 21.70
CA PRO A 231 -2.40 -12.93 20.87
C PRO A 231 -2.30 -13.90 19.69
N GLN A 232 -3.06 -14.98 19.67
CA GLN A 232 -2.92 -16.05 18.70
C GLN A 232 -3.92 -15.93 17.55
N ALA A 233 -3.43 -15.96 16.32
CA ALA A 233 -4.25 -16.14 15.13
C ALA A 233 -4.42 -17.63 14.83
N ARG A 234 -5.57 -18.01 14.29
CA ARG A 234 -5.86 -19.37 13.82
C ARG A 234 -6.28 -19.39 12.37
N VAL A 235 -5.92 -20.43 11.65
CA VAL A 235 -6.38 -20.68 10.30
C VAL A 235 -7.85 -21.11 10.28
N LEU A 236 -8.60 -20.71 9.26
CA LEU A 236 -9.94 -21.24 8.98
C LEU A 236 -9.79 -22.41 8.00
N PRO A 237 -10.19 -23.64 8.38
CA PRO A 237 -10.05 -24.81 7.52
C PRO A 237 -10.85 -24.70 6.21
N GLY A 238 -10.32 -25.27 5.11
CA GLY A 238 -10.98 -25.30 3.81
C GLY A 238 -10.94 -23.97 3.05
N THR A 239 -10.06 -23.06 3.47
CA THR A 239 -9.93 -21.74 2.83
C THR A 239 -8.68 -21.61 1.96
N GLU A 240 -8.14 -22.73 1.45
CA GLU A 240 -7.00 -22.77 0.55
C GLU A 240 -7.29 -21.95 -0.73
N GLY A 241 -6.31 -21.13 -1.14
CA GLY A 241 -6.46 -20.21 -2.26
C GLY A 241 -7.27 -18.96 -1.94
N ALA A 242 -7.61 -18.71 -0.67
CA ALA A 242 -8.37 -17.54 -0.27
C ALA A 242 -7.65 -16.24 -0.56
N PHE A 243 -8.42 -15.24 -1.00
CA PHE A 243 -7.97 -13.85 -1.12
C PHE A 243 -9.16 -12.89 -0.92
N ARG A 244 -8.86 -11.63 -0.58
CA ARG A 244 -9.81 -10.52 -0.40
C ARG A 244 -10.99 -10.84 0.52
N PRO A 245 -10.74 -11.17 1.79
CA PRO A 245 -11.81 -11.38 2.75
C PRO A 245 -12.58 -10.09 3.05
N PHE A 246 -13.86 -10.25 3.36
CA PHE A 246 -14.72 -9.18 3.89
C PHE A 246 -15.72 -9.77 4.88
N TRP A 247 -16.11 -8.98 5.87
CA TRP A 247 -17.01 -9.43 6.92
C TRP A 247 -18.47 -9.29 6.51
N ALA A 248 -19.27 -10.26 6.95
CA ALA A 248 -20.71 -10.07 7.09
C ALA A 248 -21.00 -9.11 8.25
N PRO A 249 -22.12 -8.37 8.24
CA PRO A 249 -22.50 -7.44 9.32
C PRO A 249 -22.63 -8.09 10.69
N ASN A 250 -22.87 -9.42 10.73
CA ASN A 250 -22.97 -10.18 11.97
C ASN A 250 -21.65 -10.43 12.71
N SER A 251 -20.50 -10.03 12.15
CA SER A 251 -19.16 -10.24 12.72
C SER A 251 -18.79 -11.71 13.00
N GLN A 252 -19.53 -12.68 12.45
CA GLN A 252 -19.33 -14.12 12.66
C GLN A 252 -19.08 -14.89 11.36
N THR A 253 -19.27 -14.23 10.22
CA THR A 253 -19.17 -14.84 8.89
C THR A 253 -18.27 -13.97 8.01
N LEU A 254 -17.41 -14.61 7.23
CA LEU A 254 -16.55 -13.98 6.23
C LEU A 254 -17.00 -14.41 4.83
N GLY A 255 -17.07 -13.45 3.91
CA GLY A 255 -17.04 -13.67 2.50
C GLY A 255 -15.57 -13.64 2.01
N PHE A 256 -15.22 -14.46 1.04
CA PHE A 256 -13.90 -14.48 0.43
C PHE A 256 -13.96 -15.11 -0.97
N PHE A 257 -12.91 -14.91 -1.73
CA PHE A 257 -12.77 -15.50 -3.07
C PHE A 257 -11.72 -16.61 -3.03
N ALA A 258 -11.99 -17.69 -3.71
CA ALA A 258 -11.04 -18.78 -3.95
C ALA A 258 -11.48 -19.60 -5.17
N GLU A 259 -10.53 -20.03 -6.01
CA GLU A 259 -10.78 -20.94 -7.14
C GLU A 259 -11.87 -20.43 -8.12
N GLY A 260 -11.88 -19.13 -8.40
CA GLY A 260 -12.88 -18.52 -9.29
C GLY A 260 -14.30 -18.43 -8.70
N ARG A 261 -14.43 -18.57 -7.39
CA ARG A 261 -15.72 -18.59 -6.65
C ARG A 261 -15.76 -17.60 -5.53
N LEU A 262 -16.92 -17.01 -5.33
CA LEU A 262 -17.27 -16.32 -4.08
C LEU A 262 -17.75 -17.38 -3.09
N LYS A 263 -17.09 -17.44 -1.93
CA LYS A 263 -17.39 -18.40 -0.87
C LYS A 263 -17.70 -17.64 0.44
N ARG A 264 -18.40 -18.29 1.36
CA ARG A 264 -18.56 -17.81 2.74
C ARG A 264 -18.08 -18.85 3.74
N VAL A 265 -17.59 -18.41 4.88
CA VAL A 265 -17.18 -19.29 5.99
C VAL A 265 -17.50 -18.63 7.33
N GLY A 266 -18.06 -19.39 8.26
CA GLY A 266 -18.24 -18.95 9.64
C GLY A 266 -16.96 -19.10 10.47
N LEU A 267 -16.91 -18.44 11.63
CA LEU A 267 -15.80 -18.56 12.58
C LEU A 267 -15.73 -19.96 13.25
N GLY A 268 -16.75 -20.80 13.08
CA GLY A 268 -16.74 -22.20 13.53
C GLY A 268 -15.91 -23.12 12.63
N ASN A 269 -16.05 -24.43 12.84
CA ASN A 269 -15.32 -25.45 12.06
C ASN A 269 -16.13 -25.98 10.85
N GLN A 270 -17.15 -25.26 10.41
CA GLN A 270 -17.93 -25.67 9.23
C GLN A 270 -17.16 -25.37 7.94
N PRO A 271 -17.26 -26.25 6.92
CA PRO A 271 -16.59 -26.01 5.65
C PRO A 271 -17.16 -24.79 4.94
N PRO A 272 -16.35 -24.08 4.12
CA PRO A 272 -16.81 -22.97 3.30
C PRO A 272 -17.93 -23.38 2.33
N GLN A 273 -18.90 -22.50 2.14
CA GLN A 273 -19.99 -22.65 1.19
C GLN A 273 -19.77 -21.75 -0.02
N THR A 274 -19.92 -22.29 -1.23
CA THR A 274 -19.90 -21.51 -2.46
C THR A 274 -21.23 -20.76 -2.63
N LEU A 275 -21.14 -19.46 -2.97
CA LEU A 275 -22.28 -18.57 -3.19
C LEU A 275 -22.50 -18.30 -4.69
N ALA A 276 -21.42 -18.07 -5.44
CA ALA A 276 -21.49 -17.78 -6.88
C ALA A 276 -20.16 -18.09 -7.58
N GLU A 277 -20.24 -18.38 -8.88
CA GLU A 277 -19.08 -18.38 -9.78
C GLU A 277 -18.75 -16.93 -10.17
N VAL A 278 -17.50 -16.53 -9.99
CA VAL A 278 -17.09 -15.12 -10.16
C VAL A 278 -15.98 -14.93 -11.19
N GLY A 279 -15.53 -16.01 -11.82
CA GLY A 279 -14.40 -15.95 -12.74
C GLY A 279 -13.07 -15.69 -12.02
N TYR A 280 -12.07 -15.39 -12.81
CA TYR A 280 -10.70 -15.19 -12.33
C TYR A 280 -10.52 -13.73 -11.86
N ARG A 281 -10.18 -13.52 -10.57
CA ARG A 281 -9.78 -12.23 -9.96
C ARG A 281 -10.87 -11.18 -9.76
N PRO A 282 -11.84 -11.42 -8.89
CA PRO A 282 -12.70 -10.35 -8.40
C PRO A 282 -11.92 -9.28 -7.63
N SER A 283 -12.33 -8.01 -7.77
CA SER A 283 -11.64 -6.87 -7.17
C SER A 283 -12.15 -6.46 -5.78
N GLY A 284 -12.86 -7.37 -5.09
CA GLY A 284 -13.37 -7.14 -3.74
C GLY A 284 -14.85 -7.44 -3.61
N GLY A 285 -15.31 -7.51 -2.37
CA GLY A 285 -16.71 -7.73 -2.03
C GLY A 285 -17.13 -6.95 -0.80
N SER A 286 -18.44 -6.73 -0.66
CA SER A 286 -19.04 -6.08 0.50
C SER A 286 -20.40 -6.70 0.79
N TRP A 287 -20.71 -6.88 2.06
CA TRP A 287 -21.89 -7.58 2.52
C TRP A 287 -22.81 -6.62 3.28
N SER A 288 -24.06 -6.48 2.82
CA SER A 288 -25.05 -5.62 3.42
C SER A 288 -25.79 -6.28 4.58
N SER A 289 -26.39 -5.49 5.46
CA SER A 289 -27.26 -6.00 6.54
C SER A 289 -28.57 -6.60 6.03
N SER A 290 -28.93 -6.35 4.76
CA SER A 290 -30.08 -6.97 4.10
C SER A 290 -29.79 -8.33 3.47
N GLY A 291 -28.57 -8.88 3.64
CA GLY A 291 -28.16 -10.19 3.10
C GLY A 291 -27.77 -10.15 1.62
N VAL A 292 -27.53 -8.96 1.04
CA VAL A 292 -27.00 -8.80 -0.32
C VAL A 292 -25.47 -8.70 -0.26
N ILE A 293 -24.79 -9.40 -1.15
CA ILE A 293 -23.33 -9.33 -1.31
C ILE A 293 -23.06 -8.69 -2.68
N LEU A 294 -22.37 -7.54 -2.68
CA LEU A 294 -21.80 -6.94 -3.88
C LEU A 294 -20.39 -7.43 -4.10
N PHE A 295 -20.06 -7.67 -5.35
CA PHE A 295 -18.69 -8.02 -5.75
C PHE A 295 -18.42 -7.54 -7.18
N ALA A 296 -17.16 -7.34 -7.50
CA ALA A 296 -16.72 -7.05 -8.85
C ALA A 296 -16.25 -8.33 -9.53
N ASP A 297 -16.83 -8.65 -10.69
CA ASP A 297 -16.42 -9.73 -11.56
C ASP A 297 -15.44 -9.22 -12.62
N ARG A 298 -14.72 -10.11 -13.27
CA ARG A 298 -13.78 -9.79 -14.36
C ARG A 298 -14.43 -9.09 -15.56
N GLN A 299 -15.75 -9.18 -15.70
CA GLN A 299 -16.49 -8.49 -16.77
C GLN A 299 -16.62 -6.97 -16.53
N SER A 300 -15.85 -6.49 -15.57
CA SER A 300 -15.65 -5.06 -15.34
C SER A 300 -16.85 -4.29 -14.77
N ARG A 301 -17.89 -4.96 -14.26
CA ARG A 301 -19.05 -4.33 -13.57
C ARG A 301 -19.26 -4.93 -12.18
N LEU A 302 -20.11 -4.32 -11.38
CA LEU A 302 -20.52 -4.87 -10.10
C LEU A 302 -21.72 -5.81 -10.27
N PHE A 303 -21.68 -6.89 -9.51
CA PHE A 303 -22.76 -7.86 -9.40
C PHE A 303 -23.23 -8.00 -7.96
N ALA A 304 -24.45 -8.43 -7.79
CA ALA A 304 -25.05 -8.81 -6.52
C ALA A 304 -25.40 -10.28 -6.50
N VAL A 305 -25.27 -10.89 -5.32
CA VAL A 305 -25.80 -12.23 -5.02
C VAL A 305 -26.36 -12.21 -3.59
N THR A 306 -27.32 -13.08 -3.28
CA THR A 306 -27.80 -13.22 -1.91
C THR A 306 -26.79 -13.97 -1.03
N GLU A 307 -26.86 -13.77 0.27
CA GLU A 307 -25.99 -14.48 1.24
C GLU A 307 -26.18 -16.01 1.27
N THR A 308 -27.29 -16.51 0.72
CA THR A 308 -27.56 -17.93 0.56
C THR A 308 -27.03 -18.49 -0.76
N GLY A 309 -26.49 -17.63 -1.63
CA GLY A 309 -26.04 -17.97 -2.98
C GLY A 309 -27.19 -17.86 -4.00
N GLY A 310 -26.87 -18.20 -5.24
CA GLY A 310 -27.82 -18.17 -6.35
C GLY A 310 -27.25 -17.50 -7.58
N GLU A 311 -28.15 -17.11 -8.50
CA GLU A 311 -27.78 -16.40 -9.72
C GLU A 311 -27.31 -14.97 -9.42
N LYS A 312 -26.17 -14.58 -9.98
CA LYS A 312 -25.66 -13.22 -9.84
C LYS A 312 -26.37 -12.26 -10.77
N THR A 313 -26.76 -11.09 -10.27
CA THR A 313 -27.40 -10.03 -11.02
C THR A 313 -26.47 -8.83 -11.19
N ALA A 314 -26.43 -8.22 -12.38
CA ALA A 314 -25.66 -7.00 -12.61
C ALA A 314 -26.31 -5.84 -11.86
N VAL A 315 -25.48 -5.04 -11.15
CA VAL A 315 -25.90 -3.88 -10.37
C VAL A 315 -25.51 -2.58 -11.05
N THR A 316 -24.38 -2.56 -11.74
CA THR A 316 -23.92 -1.37 -12.46
C THR A 316 -23.75 -1.66 -13.94
N SER A 317 -23.83 -0.63 -14.78
CA SER A 317 -23.52 -0.66 -16.20
C SER A 317 -22.34 0.23 -16.50
N LEU A 318 -21.45 -0.21 -17.41
CA LEU A 318 -20.33 0.60 -17.88
C LEU A 318 -20.86 1.64 -18.89
N GLU A 319 -20.41 2.88 -18.78
CA GLU A 319 -20.64 3.90 -19.80
C GLU A 319 -19.63 3.74 -20.93
N ASP A 320 -20.13 3.47 -22.14
CA ASP A 320 -19.31 3.27 -23.33
C ASP A 320 -18.32 4.43 -23.56
N GLY A 321 -17.04 4.06 -23.75
CA GLY A 321 -15.96 5.02 -23.98
C GLY A 321 -15.52 5.82 -22.74
N ARG A 322 -16.18 5.67 -21.59
CA ARG A 322 -15.83 6.36 -20.34
C ARG A 322 -15.35 5.40 -19.26
N ASP A 323 -16.00 4.26 -19.12
CA ASP A 323 -15.70 3.28 -18.07
C ASP A 323 -14.97 2.08 -18.64
N VAL A 324 -13.91 1.66 -17.95
CA VAL A 324 -13.18 0.43 -18.22
C VAL A 324 -13.59 -0.66 -17.24
N ALA A 325 -13.72 -0.31 -15.95
CA ALA A 325 -14.09 -1.26 -14.90
C ALA A 325 -14.70 -0.57 -13.68
N HIS A 326 -15.59 -1.30 -12.98
CA HIS A 326 -16.10 -0.95 -11.66
C HIS A 326 -15.55 -1.94 -10.62
N GLN A 327 -14.97 -1.43 -9.53
CA GLN A 327 -14.18 -2.23 -8.61
C GLN A 327 -14.46 -1.85 -7.15
N ALA A 328 -14.00 -2.70 -6.22
CA ALA A 328 -13.92 -2.44 -4.80
C ALA A 328 -15.23 -1.89 -4.19
N PRO A 329 -16.35 -2.60 -4.29
CA PRO A 329 -17.61 -2.16 -3.70
C PRO A 329 -17.52 -2.13 -2.17
N PHE A 330 -18.18 -1.14 -1.56
CA PHE A 330 -18.30 -1.00 -0.11
C PHE A 330 -19.69 -0.47 0.25
N PHE A 331 -20.55 -1.28 0.89
CA PHE A 331 -21.85 -0.83 1.35
C PHE A 331 -21.76 0.22 2.44
N LEU A 332 -22.56 1.27 2.33
CA LEU A 332 -22.82 2.16 3.44
C LEU A 332 -23.76 1.50 4.47
N PRO A 333 -23.80 1.99 5.71
CA PRO A 333 -24.58 1.34 6.79
C PRO A 333 -26.09 1.17 6.52
N ASP A 334 -26.68 1.91 5.57
CA ASP A 334 -28.09 1.75 5.18
C ASP A 334 -28.36 0.53 4.29
N SER A 335 -27.30 -0.12 3.79
CA SER A 335 -27.37 -1.31 2.92
C SER A 335 -28.05 -1.12 1.56
N ARG A 336 -28.26 0.11 1.12
CA ARG A 336 -28.82 0.46 -0.20
C ARG A 336 -27.85 1.23 -1.05
N GLU A 337 -27.12 2.16 -0.45
CA GLU A 337 -26.04 2.91 -1.10
C GLU A 337 -24.70 2.21 -0.90
N PHE A 338 -23.83 2.34 -1.89
CA PHE A 338 -22.49 1.75 -1.85
C PHE A 338 -21.47 2.66 -2.54
N LEU A 339 -20.28 2.64 -2.03
CA LEU A 339 -19.10 3.22 -2.67
C LEU A 339 -18.50 2.19 -3.62
N TYR A 340 -17.92 2.66 -4.73
CA TYR A 340 -17.16 1.81 -5.62
C TYR A 340 -16.16 2.65 -6.40
N TYR A 341 -15.10 2.01 -6.87
CA TYR A 341 -14.11 2.67 -7.70
C TYR A 341 -14.45 2.45 -9.17
N VAL A 342 -14.49 3.53 -9.94
CA VAL A 342 -14.58 3.50 -11.41
C VAL A 342 -13.18 3.65 -11.97
N PHE A 343 -12.71 2.63 -12.67
CA PHE A 343 -11.55 2.74 -13.53
C PHE A 343 -12.04 3.26 -14.88
N GLY A 344 -11.86 4.54 -15.11
CA GLY A 344 -12.31 5.22 -16.31
C GLY A 344 -11.25 5.25 -17.39
N SER A 345 -11.65 5.67 -18.58
CA SER A 345 -10.74 5.88 -19.73
C SER A 345 -9.82 7.10 -19.55
N SER A 346 -10.10 7.96 -18.57
CA SER A 346 -9.27 9.13 -18.23
C SER A 346 -9.23 9.37 -16.72
N ALA A 347 -8.32 10.22 -16.25
CA ALA A 347 -8.26 10.65 -14.86
C ALA A 347 -9.53 11.39 -14.41
N GLU A 348 -10.23 12.06 -15.35
CA GLU A 348 -11.47 12.79 -15.05
C GLU A 348 -12.66 11.84 -14.85
N THR A 349 -12.65 10.68 -15.48
CA THR A 349 -13.69 9.65 -15.34
C THR A 349 -13.35 8.61 -14.26
N SER A 350 -12.07 8.47 -13.90
CA SER A 350 -11.63 7.58 -12.84
C SER A 350 -11.86 8.17 -11.44
N GLY A 351 -12.13 7.34 -10.44
CA GLY A 351 -12.27 7.78 -9.05
C GLY A 351 -13.30 6.99 -8.26
N THR A 352 -13.58 7.44 -7.04
CA THR A 352 -14.61 6.84 -6.18
C THR A 352 -15.98 7.46 -6.43
N TYR A 353 -16.93 6.59 -6.66
CA TYR A 353 -18.33 6.96 -6.89
C TYR A 353 -19.24 6.37 -5.80
N LEU A 354 -20.33 7.09 -5.53
CA LEU A 354 -21.47 6.61 -4.77
C LEU A 354 -22.53 6.13 -5.75
N GLY A 355 -23.00 4.91 -5.57
CA GLY A 355 -24.09 4.29 -6.30
C GLY A 355 -25.20 3.81 -5.37
N SER A 356 -26.30 3.33 -5.92
CA SER A 356 -27.44 2.81 -5.19
C SER A 356 -27.95 1.52 -5.84
N LEU A 357 -28.51 0.60 -5.02
CA LEU A 357 -29.24 -0.58 -5.52
C LEU A 357 -30.57 -0.20 -6.18
N ASP A 358 -31.08 1.01 -5.95
CA ASP A 358 -32.40 1.46 -6.36
C ASP A 358 -32.38 2.36 -7.59
N SER A 359 -31.19 2.78 -8.05
CA SER A 359 -31.04 3.77 -9.11
C SER A 359 -29.70 3.59 -9.83
N ASP A 360 -29.68 3.80 -11.13
CA ASP A 360 -28.46 3.85 -11.95
C ASP A 360 -27.69 5.19 -11.78
N GLU A 361 -28.24 6.15 -11.00
CA GLU A 361 -27.58 7.42 -10.74
C GLU A 361 -26.32 7.21 -9.91
N ARG A 362 -25.23 7.84 -10.34
CA ARG A 362 -23.95 7.80 -9.65
C ARG A 362 -23.38 9.19 -9.38
N VAL A 363 -22.76 9.37 -8.22
CA VAL A 363 -22.14 10.62 -7.81
C VAL A 363 -20.65 10.41 -7.60
N ARG A 364 -19.79 11.14 -8.31
CA ARG A 364 -18.34 11.09 -8.11
C ARG A 364 -17.97 11.82 -6.82
N LEU A 365 -17.30 11.15 -5.90
CA LEU A 365 -16.90 11.71 -4.60
C LEU A 365 -15.42 12.07 -4.57
N LEU A 366 -14.54 11.19 -5.05
CA LEU A 366 -13.08 11.38 -5.01
C LEU A 366 -12.48 11.16 -6.41
N ASP A 367 -11.35 11.77 -6.64
CA ASP A 367 -10.57 11.65 -7.87
C ASP A 367 -9.75 10.34 -7.94
N SER A 368 -9.03 10.16 -9.05
CA SER A 368 -8.21 8.97 -9.32
C SER A 368 -6.95 8.85 -8.46
N SER A 369 -6.58 9.88 -7.70
CA SER A 369 -5.39 9.86 -6.84
C SER A 369 -5.61 9.10 -5.52
N SER A 370 -6.84 8.62 -5.28
CA SER A 370 -7.23 7.90 -4.08
C SER A 370 -7.32 6.39 -4.35
N SER A 371 -6.96 5.58 -3.36
CA SER A 371 -7.19 4.12 -3.39
C SER A 371 -8.68 3.78 -3.29
N SER A 372 -9.01 2.49 -3.23
CA SER A 372 -10.33 2.03 -2.80
C SER A 372 -10.69 2.63 -1.44
N VAL A 373 -11.95 3.02 -1.28
CA VAL A 373 -12.44 3.80 -0.15
C VAL A 373 -13.28 2.92 0.77
N SER A 374 -13.06 3.04 2.06
CA SER A 374 -13.91 2.48 3.12
C SER A 374 -14.66 3.61 3.83
N PHE A 375 -15.88 3.34 4.27
CA PHE A 375 -16.60 4.22 5.17
C PHE A 375 -16.31 3.84 6.62
N ALA A 376 -16.15 4.85 7.47
CA ALA A 376 -15.94 4.68 8.90
C ALA A 376 -16.79 5.66 9.71
N GLU A 377 -17.42 5.17 10.78
CA GLU A 377 -18.11 6.04 11.73
C GLU A 377 -17.10 6.94 12.47
N PRO A 378 -17.49 8.18 12.81
CA PRO A 378 -18.79 8.82 12.66
C PRO A 378 -18.97 9.66 11.37
N GLY A 379 -18.78 9.06 10.19
CA GLY A 379 -19.04 9.73 8.90
C GLY A 379 -17.77 10.19 8.19
N TYR A 380 -16.78 9.31 8.05
CA TYR A 380 -15.55 9.56 7.32
C TYR A 380 -15.35 8.55 6.20
N LEU A 381 -14.81 9.02 5.09
CA LEU A 381 -14.20 8.19 4.06
C LEU A 381 -12.71 8.02 4.39
N LEU A 382 -12.25 6.78 4.38
CA LEU A 382 -10.86 6.42 4.60
C LEU A 382 -10.25 5.89 3.29
N PHE A 383 -9.10 6.41 2.91
CA PHE A 383 -8.39 6.03 1.69
C PHE A 383 -6.88 6.25 1.81
N VAL A 384 -6.09 5.67 0.93
CA VAL A 384 -4.65 5.97 0.82
C VAL A 384 -4.41 6.99 -0.28
N ARG A 385 -3.60 7.99 0.00
CA ARG A 385 -3.11 8.97 -0.96
C ARG A 385 -1.67 9.35 -0.60
N ASP A 386 -0.76 9.25 -1.56
CA ASP A 386 0.67 9.63 -1.40
C ASP A 386 1.32 8.99 -0.15
N GLY A 387 1.13 7.67 0.03
CA GLY A 387 1.68 6.92 1.16
C GLY A 387 1.08 7.27 2.52
N ASN A 388 -0.06 7.96 2.57
CA ASN A 388 -0.75 8.30 3.80
C ASN A 388 -2.17 7.76 3.82
N VAL A 389 -2.58 7.24 4.97
CA VAL A 389 -3.98 6.95 5.28
C VAL A 389 -4.68 8.26 5.56
N MET A 390 -5.65 8.59 4.73
CA MET A 390 -6.42 9.83 4.79
C MET A 390 -7.80 9.57 5.36
N ALA A 391 -8.31 10.53 6.13
CA ALA A 391 -9.70 10.58 6.57
C ALA A 391 -10.34 11.87 6.05
N GLN A 392 -11.48 11.77 5.39
CA GLN A 392 -12.22 12.92 4.89
C GLN A 392 -13.69 12.82 5.27
N ARG A 393 -14.27 13.91 5.77
CA ARG A 393 -15.65 13.93 6.22
C ARG A 393 -16.61 13.75 5.06
N PHE A 394 -17.59 12.87 5.24
CA PHE A 394 -18.65 12.56 4.26
C PHE A 394 -20.03 12.86 4.85
N ASP A 395 -20.76 13.78 4.21
CA ASP A 395 -22.15 14.11 4.50
C ASP A 395 -23.05 13.17 3.69
N ARG A 396 -23.56 12.13 4.36
CA ARG A 396 -24.40 11.09 3.72
C ARG A 396 -25.73 11.67 3.21
N GLU A 397 -26.35 12.57 3.98
CA GLU A 397 -27.65 13.15 3.59
C GLU A 397 -27.52 13.99 2.32
N ARG A 398 -26.40 14.73 2.18
CA ARG A 398 -26.13 15.55 0.99
C ARG A 398 -25.32 14.84 -0.07
N ARG A 399 -24.94 13.57 0.16
CA ARG A 399 -24.15 12.74 -0.76
C ARG A 399 -22.86 13.41 -1.24
N ARG A 400 -22.16 14.10 -0.35
CA ARG A 400 -20.95 14.85 -0.70
C ARG A 400 -19.87 14.79 0.38
N ILE A 401 -18.64 14.91 -0.05
CA ILE A 401 -17.52 15.12 0.85
C ILE A 401 -17.48 16.55 1.36
N THR A 402 -16.97 16.74 2.60
CA THR A 402 -16.85 18.05 3.23
C THR A 402 -15.48 18.18 3.90
N GLY A 403 -14.96 19.41 3.95
CA GLY A 403 -13.64 19.69 4.51
C GLY A 403 -12.49 19.14 3.65
N ALA A 404 -11.26 19.42 4.10
CA ALA A 404 -10.06 18.87 3.48
C ALA A 404 -9.75 17.45 4.01
N PRO A 405 -9.14 16.57 3.19
CA PRO A 405 -8.67 15.29 3.67
C PRO A 405 -7.56 15.48 4.71
N GLN A 406 -7.61 14.70 5.79
CA GLN A 406 -6.65 14.77 6.89
C GLN A 406 -5.81 13.49 6.92
N PRO A 407 -4.46 13.56 6.92
CA PRO A 407 -3.62 12.40 7.10
C PRO A 407 -3.66 11.94 8.56
N ILE A 408 -3.98 10.65 8.78
CA ILE A 408 -4.09 10.04 10.13
C ILE A 408 -3.00 9.02 10.42
N ALA A 409 -2.38 8.47 9.39
CA ALA A 409 -1.24 7.55 9.52
C ALA A 409 -0.44 7.55 8.22
N SER A 410 0.80 7.06 8.27
CA SER A 410 1.59 6.75 7.08
C SER A 410 1.58 5.23 6.85
N THR A 411 1.58 4.81 5.61
CA THR A 411 1.68 3.41 5.18
C THR A 411 2.65 3.31 4.02
N ARG A 412 3.35 2.19 3.90
CA ARG A 412 4.16 1.89 2.71
C ARG A 412 3.31 1.42 1.54
N THR A 413 2.06 1.11 1.80
CA THR A 413 1.14 0.71 0.74
C THR A 413 0.88 1.89 -0.18
N GLU A 414 1.37 1.81 -1.39
CA GLU A 414 1.02 2.76 -2.44
C GLU A 414 -0.37 2.43 -3.00
N ALA A 415 -1.11 3.48 -3.31
CA ALA A 415 -2.37 3.36 -4.02
C ALA A 415 -2.10 2.92 -5.48
N MET A 416 -1.75 1.66 -5.69
CA MET A 416 -1.77 1.11 -7.04
C MET A 416 -3.22 1.01 -7.51
N VAL A 417 -3.49 1.67 -8.62
CA VAL A 417 -4.79 1.89 -9.24
C VAL A 417 -5.54 0.59 -9.58
N GLU A 418 -4.85 -0.53 -9.61
CA GLU A 418 -5.39 -1.73 -10.25
C GLU A 418 -5.78 -2.81 -9.27
N ILE A 419 -6.30 -2.80 -8.17
CA ILE A 419 -6.77 -4.06 -7.53
C ILE A 419 -6.54 -4.13 -6.00
N ARG A 420 -6.36 -3.05 -5.28
CA ARG A 420 -6.17 -3.16 -3.82
C ARG A 420 -7.42 -2.76 -3.02
N ALA A 421 -8.47 -3.58 -3.12
CA ALA A 421 -9.55 -3.56 -2.14
C ALA A 421 -9.07 -4.28 -0.86
N GLY A 422 -9.18 -3.64 0.29
CA GLY A 422 -8.88 -4.28 1.57
C GLY A 422 -7.68 -3.74 2.35
N VAL A 423 -7.04 -2.68 1.86
CA VAL A 423 -5.90 -2.04 2.55
C VAL A 423 -6.32 -1.33 3.83
N ILE A 424 -7.54 -0.80 3.88
CA ILE A 424 -8.07 -0.06 5.02
C ILE A 424 -9.42 -0.65 5.43
N SER A 425 -9.55 -0.96 6.70
CA SER A 425 -10.81 -1.43 7.28
C SER A 425 -11.04 -0.78 8.63
N ALA A 426 -12.28 -0.38 8.91
CA ALA A 426 -12.66 0.23 10.17
C ALA A 426 -13.88 -0.47 10.77
N SER A 427 -13.88 -0.64 12.10
CA SER A 427 -15.01 -1.13 12.85
C SER A 427 -15.93 0.01 13.33
N THR A 428 -17.15 -0.33 13.72
CA THR A 428 -18.11 0.65 14.26
C THR A 428 -17.70 1.21 15.61
N ASN A 429 -16.83 0.52 16.36
CA ASN A 429 -16.35 0.92 17.69
C ASN A 429 -14.95 1.59 17.65
N GLY A 430 -14.48 2.05 16.46
CA GLY A 430 -13.30 2.89 16.36
C GLY A 430 -11.96 2.16 16.22
N ILE A 431 -11.95 0.90 15.78
CA ILE A 431 -10.72 0.20 15.41
C ILE A 431 -10.48 0.39 13.91
N LEU A 432 -9.26 0.76 13.57
CA LEU A 432 -8.78 0.93 12.20
C LEU A 432 -7.65 -0.04 11.93
N THR A 433 -7.68 -0.69 10.76
CA THR A 433 -6.57 -1.51 10.26
C THR A 433 -6.10 -1.00 8.90
N PHE A 434 -4.78 -1.04 8.68
CA PHE A 434 -4.15 -0.71 7.40
C PHE A 434 -2.77 -1.38 7.29
N GLY A 435 -2.21 -1.42 6.09
CA GLY A 435 -0.99 -2.18 5.81
C GLY A 435 -1.24 -3.68 5.71
N GLY A 436 -0.21 -4.48 5.78
CA GLY A 436 -0.28 -5.93 5.64
C GLY A 436 -0.48 -6.42 4.21
N ASP A 437 -0.60 -5.51 3.27
CA ASP A 437 -0.54 -5.86 1.86
C ASP A 437 0.89 -6.21 1.46
N ALA A 438 0.99 -6.87 0.32
CA ALA A 438 2.28 -7.30 -0.21
C ALA A 438 3.31 -6.19 0.00
N ALA A 439 4.42 -6.57 0.56
CA ALA A 439 5.60 -5.78 0.77
C ALA A 439 5.90 -4.84 -0.41
N THR A 440 6.61 -3.80 -0.16
CA THR A 440 7.26 -3.00 -1.21
C THR A 440 7.96 -3.96 -2.16
N GLU A 441 7.47 -4.02 -3.38
CA GLU A 441 8.11 -4.78 -4.44
C GLU A 441 9.44 -4.10 -4.77
N GLN A 442 10.50 -4.87 -4.86
CA GLN A 442 11.83 -4.36 -5.21
C GLN A 442 12.49 -5.28 -6.22
N LEU A 443 13.11 -4.69 -7.22
CA LEU A 443 13.90 -5.44 -8.18
C LEU A 443 15.13 -6.04 -7.49
N THR A 444 15.05 -7.34 -7.24
CA THR A 444 16.05 -8.10 -6.47
C THR A 444 16.67 -9.18 -7.33
N TRP A 445 17.99 -9.23 -7.33
CA TRP A 445 18.74 -10.30 -7.98
C TRP A 445 18.74 -11.56 -7.15
N PHE A 446 18.43 -12.66 -7.77
CA PHE A 446 18.57 -14.01 -7.23
C PHE A 446 19.51 -14.83 -8.11
N THR A 447 20.30 -15.68 -7.47
CA THR A 447 21.06 -16.72 -8.18
C THR A 447 20.11 -17.84 -8.63
N ARG A 448 20.58 -18.69 -9.53
CA ARG A 448 19.79 -19.80 -10.08
C ARG A 448 19.26 -20.77 -9.01
N ASP A 449 19.89 -20.85 -7.87
CA ASP A 449 19.48 -21.63 -6.69
C ASP A 449 18.64 -20.83 -5.68
N GLY A 450 18.20 -19.63 -6.04
CA GLY A 450 17.29 -18.80 -5.24
C GLY A 450 17.93 -17.99 -4.12
N ARG A 451 19.26 -17.88 -4.06
CA ARG A 451 19.93 -17.03 -3.06
C ARG A 451 19.87 -15.57 -3.49
N HIS A 452 19.62 -14.70 -2.53
CA HIS A 452 19.68 -13.25 -2.75
C HIS A 452 21.08 -12.82 -3.22
N ALA A 453 21.14 -12.03 -4.30
CA ALA A 453 22.37 -11.60 -4.94
C ALA A 453 22.47 -10.07 -5.12
N GLY A 454 21.61 -9.31 -4.43
CA GLY A 454 21.60 -7.85 -4.43
C GLY A 454 20.23 -7.28 -4.84
N THR A 455 20.00 -6.02 -4.54
CA THR A 455 18.75 -5.29 -4.82
C THR A 455 19.04 -4.00 -5.55
N ILE A 456 18.21 -3.64 -6.53
CA ILE A 456 18.30 -2.36 -7.23
C ILE A 456 17.67 -1.29 -6.34
N GLN A 457 18.48 -0.29 -5.97
CA GLN A 457 18.00 0.85 -5.21
C GLN A 457 17.33 1.87 -6.16
N SER A 458 16.12 2.31 -5.82
CA SER A 458 15.38 3.30 -6.60
C SER A 458 14.58 4.23 -5.68
N PRO A 459 14.25 5.46 -6.13
CA PRO A 459 13.45 6.40 -5.35
C PRO A 459 12.01 5.92 -5.11
N SER A 460 11.47 5.09 -5.99
CA SER A 460 10.17 4.44 -5.90
C SER A 460 10.28 2.98 -6.32
N PRO A 461 9.36 2.09 -5.92
CA PRO A 461 9.33 0.72 -6.40
C PRO A 461 9.33 0.65 -7.93
N LEU A 462 10.14 -0.24 -8.48
CA LEU A 462 10.26 -0.49 -9.91
C LEU A 462 9.72 -1.87 -10.26
N HIS A 463 9.01 -1.93 -11.38
CA HIS A 463 8.32 -3.12 -11.88
C HIS A 463 8.70 -3.43 -13.33
N ASN A 464 8.27 -4.58 -13.81
CA ASN A 464 8.41 -4.99 -15.22
C ASN A 464 9.87 -4.89 -15.73
N PRO A 465 10.83 -5.56 -15.07
CA PRO A 465 12.24 -5.43 -15.43
C PRO A 465 12.51 -5.99 -16.82
N ALA A 466 13.26 -5.24 -17.61
CA ALA A 466 13.79 -5.65 -18.91
C ALA A 466 15.29 -5.37 -18.96
N ILE A 467 16.11 -6.39 -19.13
CA ILE A 467 17.57 -6.27 -19.20
C ILE A 467 17.96 -5.92 -20.64
N SER A 468 18.82 -4.91 -20.82
CA SER A 468 19.31 -4.52 -22.15
C SER A 468 20.10 -5.64 -22.83
N PRO A 469 20.11 -5.71 -24.18
CA PRO A 469 20.83 -6.77 -24.90
C PRO A 469 22.34 -6.85 -24.61
N ASP A 470 22.97 -5.79 -24.14
CA ASP A 470 24.38 -5.79 -23.73
C ASP A 470 24.56 -6.10 -22.24
N GLY A 471 23.45 -6.24 -21.48
CA GLY A 471 23.47 -6.53 -20.04
C GLY A 471 23.90 -5.34 -19.16
N ARG A 472 23.99 -4.15 -19.72
CA ARG A 472 24.46 -2.95 -19.00
C ARG A 472 23.37 -2.20 -18.27
N TYR A 473 22.16 -2.21 -18.82
CA TYR A 473 21.02 -1.47 -18.27
C TYR A 473 19.86 -2.39 -17.93
N VAL A 474 19.08 -1.93 -16.97
CA VAL A 474 17.71 -2.41 -16.72
C VAL A 474 16.77 -1.26 -17.03
N ALA A 475 15.78 -1.50 -17.88
CA ALA A 475 14.60 -0.67 -18.01
C ALA A 475 13.50 -1.25 -17.14
N ALA A 476 12.78 -0.40 -16.42
CA ALA A 476 11.66 -0.80 -15.56
C ALA A 476 10.69 0.36 -15.44
N ASP A 477 9.44 0.10 -15.09
CA ASP A 477 8.47 1.16 -14.84
C ASP A 477 8.27 1.39 -13.34
N GLY A 478 8.05 2.66 -12.97
CA GLY A 478 7.76 3.08 -11.60
C GLY A 478 6.31 2.82 -11.23
N SER A 479 6.05 2.74 -9.92
CA SER A 479 4.72 2.52 -9.36
C SER A 479 3.98 3.82 -9.03
N GLY A 480 2.67 3.74 -8.80
CA GLY A 480 1.84 4.83 -8.33
C GLY A 480 1.36 5.78 -9.42
N SER A 481 1.24 7.06 -9.09
CA SER A 481 0.81 8.12 -10.02
C SER A 481 1.88 8.46 -11.06
N ASP A 482 3.13 8.08 -10.80
CA ASP A 482 4.29 8.30 -11.69
C ASP A 482 4.58 7.05 -12.52
N MET A 483 3.73 6.78 -13.51
CA MET A 483 3.96 5.71 -14.50
C MET A 483 5.08 6.12 -15.46
N SER A 484 6.31 6.13 -14.94
CA SER A 484 7.50 6.51 -15.68
C SER A 484 8.39 5.32 -15.96
N ILE A 485 9.01 5.29 -17.12
CA ILE A 485 10.09 4.36 -17.40
C ILE A 485 11.38 4.89 -16.77
N TRP A 486 12.07 4.01 -16.09
CA TRP A 486 13.36 4.24 -15.46
C TRP A 486 14.44 3.39 -16.12
N LEU A 487 15.61 3.97 -16.33
CA LEU A 487 16.81 3.26 -16.74
C LEU A 487 17.79 3.18 -15.58
N VAL A 488 18.21 1.98 -15.23
CA VAL A 488 19.22 1.74 -14.21
C VAL A 488 20.51 1.26 -14.88
N ASP A 489 21.60 2.02 -14.79
CA ASP A 489 22.93 1.57 -15.18
C ASP A 489 23.44 0.59 -14.11
N LEU A 490 23.55 -0.70 -14.45
CA LEU A 490 23.92 -1.76 -13.49
C LEU A 490 25.35 -1.63 -12.94
N ALA A 491 26.23 -0.90 -13.63
CA ALA A 491 27.59 -0.65 -13.13
C ALA A 491 27.63 0.50 -12.11
N ARG A 492 26.71 1.48 -12.25
CA ARG A 492 26.65 2.67 -11.41
C ARG A 492 25.58 2.56 -10.31
N GLY A 493 24.58 1.70 -10.49
CA GLY A 493 23.45 1.54 -9.60
C GLY A 493 22.50 2.74 -9.54
N THR A 494 22.59 3.67 -10.51
CA THR A 494 21.83 4.94 -10.48
C THR A 494 20.64 4.88 -11.42
N PRO A 495 19.39 4.96 -10.92
CA PRO A 495 18.20 5.06 -11.76
C PRO A 495 18.08 6.48 -12.36
N THR A 496 17.71 6.54 -13.62
CA THR A 496 17.45 7.79 -14.35
C THR A 496 16.09 7.70 -15.01
N ARG A 497 15.23 8.70 -14.83
CA ARG A 497 13.92 8.77 -15.49
C ARG A 497 14.10 8.89 -17.00
N PHE A 498 13.41 8.02 -17.75
CA PHE A 498 13.55 7.93 -19.20
C PHE A 498 12.34 8.48 -19.96
N GLY A 499 11.12 8.10 -19.60
CA GLY A 499 9.90 8.50 -20.30
C GLY A 499 8.64 8.24 -19.48
N ASP A 500 7.46 8.59 -20.05
CA ASP A 500 6.16 8.37 -19.40
C ASP A 500 5.47 7.18 -20.06
N GLY A 501 5.37 6.08 -19.32
CA GLY A 501 4.76 4.84 -19.79
C GLY A 501 5.09 3.65 -18.91
N VAL A 502 4.72 2.47 -19.41
CA VAL A 502 4.88 1.19 -18.70
C VAL A 502 5.37 0.11 -19.67
N LEU A 503 5.87 -1.00 -19.12
CA LEU A 503 6.26 -2.21 -19.86
C LEU A 503 7.32 -1.93 -20.94
N PRO A 504 8.53 -1.55 -20.55
CA PRO A 504 9.62 -1.27 -21.49
C PRO A 504 10.10 -2.55 -22.18
N VAL A 505 10.32 -2.47 -23.48
CA VAL A 505 10.86 -3.53 -24.33
C VAL A 505 12.08 -3.01 -25.07
N TRP A 506 13.22 -3.65 -24.89
CA TRP A 506 14.45 -3.28 -25.56
C TRP A 506 14.44 -3.65 -27.04
N GLY A 507 14.94 -2.74 -27.86
CA GLY A 507 15.31 -3.06 -29.22
C GLY A 507 16.55 -3.96 -29.27
N PRO A 508 16.74 -4.74 -30.33
CA PRO A 508 17.74 -5.81 -30.41
C PRO A 508 19.19 -5.29 -30.31
N ARG A 509 19.43 -4.02 -30.64
CA ARG A 509 20.75 -3.38 -30.53
C ARG A 509 21.01 -2.69 -29.19
N GLY A 510 20.02 -2.65 -28.28
CA GLY A 510 20.12 -1.99 -26.98
C GLY A 510 20.19 -0.46 -27.04
N ALA A 511 19.91 0.14 -28.20
CA ALA A 511 19.91 1.58 -28.39
C ALA A 511 18.52 2.21 -28.26
N ASP A 512 17.49 1.40 -28.29
CA ASP A 512 16.10 1.83 -28.40
C ASP A 512 15.20 1.06 -27.44
N ILE A 513 14.14 1.73 -26.98
CA ILE A 513 13.12 1.14 -26.14
C ILE A 513 11.74 1.45 -26.72
N VAL A 514 10.89 0.44 -26.80
CA VAL A 514 9.45 0.56 -27.02
C VAL A 514 8.75 0.39 -25.69
N PHE A 515 7.74 1.19 -25.43
CA PHE A 515 6.93 1.09 -24.23
C PHE A 515 5.49 1.51 -24.49
N THR A 516 4.60 1.15 -23.60
CA THR A 516 3.19 1.52 -23.66
C THR A 516 3.02 2.87 -22.99
N SER A 517 2.64 3.90 -23.76
CA SER A 517 2.36 5.25 -23.28
C SER A 517 0.86 5.44 -23.06
N ARG A 518 0.49 6.10 -21.96
CA ARG A 518 -0.90 6.46 -21.65
C ARG A 518 -1.19 7.96 -21.88
N ARG A 519 -0.42 8.63 -22.73
CA ARG A 519 -0.66 10.04 -23.03
C ARG A 519 -1.91 10.20 -23.90
N ILE A 520 -2.87 10.97 -23.37
CA ILE A 520 -3.98 11.61 -24.07
C ILE A 520 -5.07 10.67 -24.60
N GLY A 521 -6.21 10.66 -23.91
CA GLY A 521 -7.47 10.07 -24.40
C GLY A 521 -7.73 8.62 -24.00
N GLY A 522 -7.02 8.06 -23.01
CA GLY A 522 -7.33 6.76 -22.41
C GLY A 522 -6.85 5.53 -23.20
N SER A 523 -6.36 5.67 -24.44
CA SER A 523 -5.76 4.58 -25.19
C SER A 523 -4.29 4.39 -24.82
N SER A 524 -3.84 3.14 -24.77
CA SER A 524 -2.44 2.79 -24.59
C SER A 524 -1.76 2.76 -25.97
N ASP A 525 -0.94 3.77 -26.30
CA ASP A 525 -0.18 3.83 -27.54
C ASP A 525 1.16 3.13 -27.39
N LEU A 526 1.63 2.43 -28.43
CA LEU A 526 3.01 1.98 -28.49
C LEU A 526 3.89 3.12 -29.01
N VAL A 527 4.88 3.51 -28.22
CA VAL A 527 5.84 4.57 -28.55
C VAL A 527 7.26 4.01 -28.49
N HIS A 528 8.13 4.63 -29.24
CA HIS A 528 9.56 4.31 -29.35
C HIS A 528 10.39 5.53 -28.94
N ARG A 529 11.49 5.29 -28.22
CA ARG A 529 12.47 6.29 -27.87
C ARG A 529 13.88 5.70 -27.84
N SER A 530 14.86 6.46 -28.39
CA SER A 530 16.28 6.09 -28.32
C SER A 530 16.90 6.48 -26.97
N ILE A 531 17.81 5.64 -26.45
CA ILE A 531 18.62 5.96 -25.28
C ILE A 531 19.84 6.79 -25.63
N ALA A 532 20.25 6.82 -26.92
CA ALA A 532 21.38 7.57 -27.42
C ALA A 532 20.92 8.93 -27.91
N GLY A 533 21.22 9.99 -27.17
CA GLY A 533 21.01 11.36 -27.60
C GLY A 533 20.31 12.26 -26.59
N ALA A 534 20.47 13.58 -26.76
CA ALA A 534 19.82 14.60 -25.94
C ALA A 534 18.32 14.79 -26.29
N SER A 535 17.82 14.11 -27.34
CA SER A 535 16.41 14.22 -27.73
C SER A 535 15.52 13.45 -26.81
N THR A 536 14.56 14.16 -26.24
CA THR A 536 13.45 13.57 -25.46
C THR A 536 12.28 13.16 -26.37
N ASP A 537 12.46 13.19 -27.69
CA ASP A 537 11.39 12.95 -28.65
C ASP A 537 10.97 11.49 -28.68
N GLU A 538 9.71 11.29 -28.38
CA GLU A 538 9.04 9.99 -28.51
C GLU A 538 8.41 9.90 -29.90
N SER A 539 8.64 8.78 -30.60
CA SER A 539 7.98 8.51 -31.86
C SER A 539 6.83 7.51 -31.68
N LEU A 540 5.65 7.91 -32.13
CA LEU A 540 4.48 7.04 -32.14
C LEU A 540 4.68 5.90 -33.13
N LEU A 541 4.55 4.65 -32.66
CA LEU A 541 4.58 3.44 -33.50
C LEU A 541 3.19 2.96 -33.90
N LEU A 542 2.30 2.89 -32.91
CA LEU A 542 0.95 2.39 -33.14
C LEU A 542 -0.06 3.11 -32.23
N ARG A 543 -1.10 3.66 -32.84
CA ARG A 543 -2.27 4.24 -32.16
C ARG A 543 -3.54 3.52 -32.58
N SER A 544 -4.34 3.08 -31.62
CA SER A 544 -5.70 2.57 -31.83
C SER A 544 -6.46 2.63 -30.51
N PRO A 545 -7.78 2.56 -30.48
CA PRO A 545 -8.55 2.64 -29.24
C PRO A 545 -8.35 1.43 -28.31
N GLU A 546 -7.92 0.29 -28.85
CA GLU A 546 -7.69 -0.92 -28.09
C GLU A 546 -6.45 -0.79 -27.20
N MET A 547 -6.46 -1.48 -26.08
CA MET A 547 -5.31 -1.60 -25.19
C MET A 547 -4.16 -2.36 -25.88
N LYS A 548 -2.95 -1.87 -25.74
CA LYS A 548 -1.73 -2.50 -26.26
C LYS A 548 -0.68 -2.64 -25.16
N ILE A 549 -0.12 -3.82 -25.06
CA ILE A 549 0.90 -4.18 -24.06
C ILE A 549 2.12 -4.68 -24.82
N GLY A 550 3.23 -3.94 -24.75
CA GLY A 550 4.48 -4.36 -25.37
C GLY A 550 4.94 -5.73 -24.79
N GLY A 551 5.36 -6.64 -25.66
CA GLY A 551 5.84 -7.97 -25.27
C GLY A 551 7.29 -8.20 -25.64
N ASN A 552 7.63 -8.17 -26.91
CA ASN A 552 8.98 -8.51 -27.38
C ASN A 552 9.32 -7.77 -28.69
N TRP A 553 10.58 -7.44 -28.89
CA TRP A 553 11.11 -6.92 -30.15
C TRP A 553 12.08 -7.95 -30.74
N THR A 554 11.82 -8.42 -31.96
CA THR A 554 12.58 -9.52 -32.57
C THR A 554 14.04 -9.17 -32.81
N GLY A 555 14.94 -10.16 -32.67
CA GLY A 555 16.39 -9.97 -32.81
C GLY A 555 16.83 -9.49 -34.21
N ASP A 556 16.05 -9.80 -35.24
CA ASP A 556 16.25 -9.35 -36.64
C ASP A 556 15.72 -7.93 -36.94
N ASN A 557 15.14 -7.27 -35.90
CA ASN A 557 14.54 -5.93 -35.99
C ASN A 557 13.33 -5.82 -36.95
N ARG A 558 12.64 -6.91 -37.24
CA ARG A 558 11.51 -6.91 -38.21
C ARG A 558 10.16 -6.69 -37.55
N TYR A 559 9.96 -7.22 -36.35
CA TYR A 559 8.66 -7.23 -35.68
C TYR A 559 8.74 -6.82 -34.22
N ILE A 560 7.68 -6.18 -33.73
CA ILE A 560 7.37 -6.01 -32.32
C ILE A 560 6.13 -6.88 -32.04
N VAL A 561 6.24 -7.84 -31.12
CA VAL A 561 5.11 -8.61 -30.62
C VAL A 561 4.47 -7.87 -29.47
N TYR A 562 3.15 -7.76 -29.48
CA TYR A 562 2.41 -7.11 -28.41
C TYR A 562 1.09 -7.84 -28.14
N THR A 563 0.56 -7.69 -26.94
CA THR A 563 -0.79 -8.15 -26.59
C THR A 563 -1.77 -7.01 -26.83
N GLY A 564 -2.81 -7.25 -27.60
CA GLY A 564 -3.92 -6.33 -27.86
C GLY A 564 -5.20 -6.82 -27.21
N SER A 565 -6.12 -5.91 -26.82
CA SER A 565 -7.46 -6.29 -26.38
C SER A 565 -8.46 -6.20 -27.53
N ASP A 566 -9.33 -7.17 -27.63
CA ASP A 566 -10.47 -7.18 -28.56
C ASP A 566 -11.76 -7.50 -27.79
N PRO A 567 -12.87 -6.79 -28.03
CA PRO A 567 -14.13 -7.03 -27.31
C PRO A 567 -14.71 -8.45 -27.52
N LYS A 568 -14.36 -9.13 -28.61
CA LYS A 568 -14.89 -10.46 -28.94
C LYS A 568 -13.95 -11.59 -28.54
N THR A 569 -12.66 -11.41 -28.82
CA THR A 569 -11.62 -12.42 -28.61
C THR A 569 -10.82 -12.23 -27.34
N LYS A 570 -10.97 -11.08 -26.65
CA LYS A 570 -10.35 -10.71 -25.35
C LYS A 570 -8.91 -10.22 -25.51
N LEU A 571 -7.92 -10.97 -25.02
CA LEU A 571 -6.50 -10.65 -25.15
C LEU A 571 -5.90 -11.52 -26.25
N ASP A 572 -5.35 -10.87 -27.27
CA ASP A 572 -4.80 -11.51 -28.47
C ASP A 572 -3.34 -11.13 -28.69
N LEU A 573 -2.57 -11.98 -29.35
CA LEU A 573 -1.21 -11.68 -29.76
C LEU A 573 -1.17 -11.08 -31.17
N TRP A 574 -0.47 -9.96 -31.28
CA TRP A 574 -0.29 -9.20 -32.51
C TRP A 574 1.18 -9.00 -32.83
N THR A 575 1.49 -8.85 -34.12
CA THR A 575 2.78 -8.41 -34.62
C THR A 575 2.66 -7.04 -35.26
N LEU A 576 3.60 -6.15 -34.95
CA LEU A 576 3.75 -4.86 -35.60
C LEU A 576 5.02 -4.88 -36.42
N SER A 577 4.92 -4.72 -37.73
CA SER A 577 6.08 -4.56 -38.61
C SER A 577 6.79 -3.25 -38.28
N VAL A 578 8.09 -3.31 -38.03
CA VAL A 578 8.90 -2.12 -37.70
C VAL A 578 9.05 -1.20 -38.92
N ALA A 579 9.09 -1.79 -40.13
CA ALA A 579 9.33 -1.07 -41.38
C ALA A 579 8.14 -0.20 -41.81
N ASP A 580 6.94 -0.75 -41.82
CA ASP A 580 5.74 -0.09 -42.32
C ASP A 580 4.69 0.22 -41.25
N ARG A 581 4.98 -0.14 -39.99
CA ARG A 581 4.13 0.08 -38.81
C ARG A 581 2.73 -0.52 -38.95
N LYS A 582 2.63 -1.63 -39.69
CA LYS A 582 1.37 -2.32 -39.93
C LYS A 582 1.14 -3.40 -38.89
N PRO A 583 0.06 -3.32 -38.09
CA PRO A 583 -0.31 -4.40 -37.16
C PRO A 583 -0.97 -5.56 -37.93
N VAL A 584 -0.62 -6.78 -37.53
CA VAL A 584 -1.21 -8.01 -38.04
C VAL A 584 -1.50 -8.94 -36.86
N PRO A 585 -2.70 -9.52 -36.74
CA PRO A 585 -2.96 -10.50 -35.68
C PRO A 585 -2.07 -11.72 -35.91
N PHE A 586 -1.41 -12.16 -34.85
CA PHE A 586 -0.64 -13.42 -34.88
C PHE A 586 -1.47 -14.58 -34.34
N LEU A 587 -2.15 -14.37 -33.22
CA LEU A 587 -3.03 -15.37 -32.60
C LEU A 587 -4.25 -14.68 -32.05
N GLN A 588 -5.43 -15.01 -32.58
CA GLN A 588 -6.70 -14.41 -32.22
C GLN A 588 -7.73 -15.50 -32.05
N THR A 589 -8.00 -15.92 -30.83
CA THR A 589 -8.91 -17.02 -30.51
C THR A 589 -10.04 -16.56 -29.57
N SER A 590 -10.86 -17.47 -29.07
CA SER A 590 -11.85 -17.16 -28.04
C SER A 590 -11.27 -17.14 -26.62
N PHE A 591 -9.99 -17.44 -26.48
CA PHE A 591 -9.25 -17.49 -25.21
C PHE A 591 -8.39 -16.23 -25.05
N ASN A 592 -7.70 -16.11 -23.93
CA ASN A 592 -6.72 -15.05 -23.73
C ASN A 592 -5.33 -15.56 -24.12
N GLU A 593 -4.61 -14.78 -24.90
CA GLU A 593 -3.20 -15.00 -25.24
C GLU A 593 -2.38 -13.77 -24.85
N MET A 594 -1.30 -13.98 -24.09
CA MET A 594 -0.45 -12.88 -23.58
C MET A 594 1.01 -13.30 -23.41
N HIS A 595 1.88 -12.33 -23.07
CA HIS A 595 3.30 -12.52 -22.78
C HIS A 595 4.09 -13.14 -23.94
N GLY A 596 3.79 -12.74 -25.17
CA GLY A 596 4.46 -13.26 -26.35
C GLY A 596 5.96 -12.92 -26.38
N GLN A 597 6.82 -13.96 -26.47
CA GLN A 597 8.28 -13.85 -26.49
C GLN A 597 8.85 -14.66 -27.66
N VAL A 598 9.47 -14.00 -28.61
CA VAL A 598 10.12 -14.65 -29.76
C VAL A 598 11.46 -15.23 -29.33
N SER A 599 11.75 -16.45 -29.75
CA SER A 599 13.05 -17.09 -29.50
C SER A 599 14.20 -16.28 -30.10
N PRO A 600 15.42 -16.36 -29.54
CA PRO A 600 16.58 -15.60 -30.05
C PRO A 600 16.92 -15.85 -31.51
N ASP A 601 16.59 -17.04 -32.06
CA ASP A 601 16.77 -17.40 -33.47
C ASP A 601 15.63 -16.90 -34.39
N GLY A 602 14.58 -16.28 -33.80
CA GLY A 602 13.47 -15.67 -34.52
C GLY A 602 12.43 -16.65 -35.08
N ARG A 603 12.44 -17.94 -34.70
CA ARG A 603 11.62 -18.98 -35.31
C ARG A 603 10.43 -19.44 -34.47
N TRP A 604 10.45 -19.18 -33.18
CA TRP A 604 9.47 -19.70 -32.25
C TRP A 604 8.91 -18.56 -31.41
N LEU A 605 7.63 -18.62 -31.13
CA LEU A 605 6.98 -17.71 -30.16
C LEU A 605 6.52 -18.52 -28.95
N ALA A 606 7.02 -18.18 -27.79
CA ALA A 606 6.49 -18.64 -26.51
C ALA A 606 5.45 -17.64 -26.00
N TYR A 607 4.34 -18.13 -25.45
CA TYR A 607 3.26 -17.29 -24.93
C TYR A 607 2.45 -18.02 -23.86
N ALA A 608 1.63 -17.31 -23.12
CA ALA A 608 0.68 -17.87 -22.18
C ALA A 608 -0.74 -17.81 -22.77
N SER A 609 -1.53 -18.90 -22.60
CA SER A 609 -2.94 -18.94 -22.95
C SER A 609 -3.77 -19.68 -21.89
N ASP A 610 -5.04 -19.29 -21.74
CA ASP A 610 -6.00 -19.94 -20.82
C ASP A 610 -6.91 -20.98 -21.52
N GLU A 611 -6.56 -21.40 -22.71
CA GLU A 611 -7.35 -22.35 -23.55
C GLU A 611 -7.58 -23.72 -22.90
N SER A 612 -6.69 -24.17 -22.02
CA SER A 612 -6.83 -25.42 -21.26
C SER A 612 -7.74 -25.28 -20.01
N GLY A 613 -8.31 -24.11 -19.78
CA GLY A 613 -9.05 -23.78 -18.56
C GLY A 613 -8.18 -23.24 -17.43
N THR A 614 -6.85 -23.27 -17.58
CA THR A 614 -5.84 -22.65 -16.74
C THR A 614 -4.79 -21.99 -17.62
N TRP A 615 -4.04 -21.02 -17.07
CA TRP A 615 -2.92 -20.44 -17.80
C TRP A 615 -1.82 -21.46 -17.99
N GLU A 616 -1.45 -21.73 -19.26
CA GLU A 616 -0.34 -22.60 -19.62
C GLU A 616 0.58 -21.89 -20.63
N VAL A 617 1.85 -22.25 -20.62
CA VAL A 617 2.84 -21.79 -21.59
C VAL A 617 2.83 -22.69 -22.80
N TYR A 618 2.75 -22.08 -23.96
CA TYR A 618 2.81 -22.72 -25.27
C TYR A 618 3.95 -22.16 -26.10
N VAL A 619 4.44 -22.95 -27.04
CA VAL A 619 5.39 -22.51 -28.06
C VAL A 619 4.85 -22.93 -29.42
N GLN A 620 4.94 -22.04 -30.40
CA GLN A 620 4.60 -22.37 -31.82
C GLN A 620 5.52 -21.62 -32.78
N THR A 621 5.46 -21.96 -34.06
CA THR A 621 6.31 -21.34 -35.09
C THR A 621 6.01 -19.85 -35.24
N PHE A 622 7.04 -19.10 -35.65
CA PHE A 622 7.02 -17.66 -35.90
C PHE A 622 7.84 -17.33 -37.17
N PRO A 623 7.47 -16.35 -38.03
CA PRO A 623 6.37 -15.38 -37.85
C PRO A 623 4.97 -15.91 -38.19
N GLU A 624 4.85 -17.06 -38.81
CA GLU A 624 3.57 -17.66 -39.14
C GLU A 624 3.20 -18.70 -38.08
N PRO A 625 1.96 -18.62 -37.51
CA PRO A 625 1.52 -19.61 -36.52
C PRO A 625 1.38 -20.98 -37.14
N GLY A 626 1.89 -22.01 -36.45
CA GLY A 626 1.88 -23.39 -36.92
C GLY A 626 1.81 -24.41 -35.78
N ALA A 627 2.67 -25.45 -35.86
CA ALA A 627 2.67 -26.52 -34.87
C ALA A 627 2.87 -25.95 -33.44
N LYS A 628 1.88 -26.21 -32.58
CA LYS A 628 1.86 -25.78 -31.18
C LYS A 628 2.34 -26.87 -30.24
N ARG A 629 3.12 -26.51 -29.23
CA ARG A 629 3.61 -27.37 -28.16
C ARG A 629 3.27 -26.77 -26.80
N THR A 630 2.74 -27.60 -25.91
CA THR A 630 2.54 -27.23 -24.49
C THR A 630 3.86 -27.41 -23.76
N ILE A 631 4.26 -26.39 -22.99
CA ILE A 631 5.52 -26.35 -22.24
C ILE A 631 5.29 -26.56 -20.75
N SER A 632 4.31 -25.90 -20.17
CA SER A 632 3.92 -26.08 -18.78
C SER A 632 2.80 -27.10 -18.62
N ILE A 633 2.72 -27.72 -17.46
CA ILE A 633 1.63 -28.63 -17.06
C ILE A 633 1.25 -28.29 -15.63
N GLY A 634 -0.02 -27.98 -15.41
CA GLY A 634 -0.52 -27.57 -14.10
C GLY A 634 -0.36 -26.08 -13.82
N GLY A 635 -0.18 -25.31 -14.89
CA GLY A 635 -0.12 -23.86 -14.89
C GLY A 635 1.25 -23.28 -15.22
N GLY A 636 1.23 -22.12 -15.90
CA GLY A 636 2.45 -21.38 -16.26
C GLY A 636 2.14 -20.10 -17.01
N ALA A 637 2.97 -19.07 -16.79
CA ALA A 637 2.90 -17.82 -17.52
C ALA A 637 4.26 -17.09 -17.55
N GLU A 638 4.30 -15.95 -18.24
CA GLU A 638 5.48 -15.09 -18.35
C GLU A 638 6.70 -15.85 -18.91
N PRO A 639 6.60 -16.50 -20.07
CA PRO A 639 7.75 -17.18 -20.66
C PRO A 639 8.87 -16.19 -20.99
N GLN A 640 10.12 -16.57 -20.70
CA GLN A 640 11.31 -15.79 -21.04
C GLN A 640 12.41 -16.72 -21.55
N TRP A 641 12.96 -16.40 -22.71
CA TRP A 641 14.05 -17.18 -23.29
C TRP A 641 15.41 -16.84 -22.68
N ARG A 642 16.24 -17.85 -22.43
CA ARG A 642 17.66 -17.60 -22.28
C ARG A 642 18.22 -17.06 -23.60
N ARG A 643 19.17 -16.15 -23.54
CA ARG A 643 19.68 -15.45 -24.72
C ARG A 643 20.25 -16.38 -25.82
N ASP A 644 20.75 -17.54 -25.47
CA ASP A 644 21.26 -18.54 -26.42
C ASP A 644 20.17 -19.49 -26.96
N GLY A 645 18.92 -19.32 -26.54
CA GLY A 645 17.78 -20.14 -26.97
C GLY A 645 17.76 -21.57 -26.42
N ARG A 646 18.67 -21.93 -25.49
CA ARG A 646 18.77 -23.29 -24.97
C ARG A 646 17.90 -23.57 -23.76
N GLU A 647 17.31 -22.55 -23.18
CA GLU A 647 16.36 -22.68 -22.08
C GLU A 647 15.21 -21.69 -22.25
N LEU A 648 14.04 -22.15 -21.82
CA LEU A 648 12.84 -21.32 -21.64
C LEU A 648 12.48 -21.34 -20.17
N TYR A 649 12.30 -20.17 -19.58
CA TYR A 649 11.87 -19.97 -18.20
C TYR A 649 10.40 -19.59 -18.18
N TYR A 650 9.71 -19.90 -17.08
CA TYR A 650 8.35 -19.43 -16.84
C TYR A 650 8.01 -19.45 -15.35
N LEU A 651 6.98 -18.73 -14.96
CA LEU A 651 6.44 -18.75 -13.61
C LEU A 651 5.28 -19.74 -13.52
N ALA A 652 5.38 -20.68 -12.59
CA ALA A 652 4.27 -21.55 -12.19
C ALA A 652 3.29 -20.78 -11.28
N PRO A 653 2.01 -21.22 -11.15
CA PRO A 653 0.95 -20.48 -10.42
C PRO A 653 1.30 -20.05 -9.00
N GLU A 654 2.18 -20.80 -8.33
CA GLU A 654 2.59 -20.53 -6.96
C GLU A 654 3.81 -19.59 -6.89
N GLY A 655 4.23 -19.01 -8.03
CA GLY A 655 5.40 -18.14 -8.10
C GLY A 655 6.73 -18.90 -8.10
N THR A 656 6.73 -20.20 -8.39
CA THR A 656 7.97 -20.95 -8.61
C THR A 656 8.52 -20.63 -9.99
N LEU A 657 9.77 -20.17 -10.06
CA LEU A 657 10.47 -20.03 -11.34
C LEU A 657 10.90 -21.39 -11.86
N MET A 658 10.48 -21.71 -13.09
CA MET A 658 10.74 -22.97 -13.76
C MET A 658 11.72 -22.79 -14.91
N ALA A 659 12.50 -23.81 -15.22
CA ALA A 659 13.37 -23.86 -16.38
C ALA A 659 13.09 -25.12 -17.21
N VAL A 660 13.04 -24.95 -18.53
CA VAL A 660 12.89 -26.02 -19.51
C VAL A 660 14.07 -25.98 -20.47
N ALA A 661 14.82 -27.06 -20.56
CA ALA A 661 15.87 -27.20 -21.57
C ALA A 661 15.19 -27.31 -22.96
N VAL A 662 15.71 -26.55 -23.91
CA VAL A 662 15.15 -26.48 -25.25
C VAL A 662 16.23 -26.74 -26.29
N SER A 663 15.87 -27.49 -27.33
CA SER A 663 16.64 -27.62 -28.55
C SER A 663 15.75 -27.34 -29.75
N SER A 664 16.24 -26.52 -30.67
CA SER A 664 15.56 -26.26 -31.95
C SER A 664 16.49 -26.50 -33.10
N THR A 665 15.99 -27.25 -34.07
CA THR A 665 16.53 -27.38 -35.45
C THR A 665 15.57 -26.70 -36.40
N HIS A 666 15.90 -26.65 -37.72
CA HIS A 666 15.16 -25.86 -38.71
C HIS A 666 13.63 -25.98 -38.62
N ASP A 667 13.08 -27.17 -38.34
CA ASP A 667 11.65 -27.44 -38.33
C ASP A 667 11.16 -28.22 -37.10
N VAL A 668 12.05 -28.50 -36.17
CA VAL A 668 11.74 -29.28 -34.97
C VAL A 668 12.06 -28.51 -33.72
N PHE A 669 11.06 -28.33 -32.90
CA PHE A 669 11.20 -27.81 -31.53
C PHE A 669 11.06 -28.98 -30.54
N ASP A 670 12.03 -29.13 -29.69
CA ASP A 670 12.02 -30.14 -28.63
C ASP A 670 12.22 -29.45 -27.27
N ALA A 671 11.38 -29.81 -26.30
CA ALA A 671 11.40 -29.29 -24.96
C ALA A 671 11.55 -30.42 -23.95
N GLY A 672 12.53 -30.29 -23.07
CA GLY A 672 12.74 -31.21 -21.97
C GLY A 672 11.64 -31.04 -20.88
N ARG A 673 11.82 -31.79 -19.80
CA ARG A 673 10.94 -31.67 -18.64
C ARG A 673 11.24 -30.32 -17.91
N ALA A 674 10.18 -29.65 -17.47
CA ALA A 674 10.30 -28.48 -16.60
C ALA A 674 10.92 -28.85 -15.24
N VAL A 675 11.90 -28.06 -14.81
CA VAL A 675 12.62 -28.23 -13.55
C VAL A 675 12.43 -26.97 -12.71
N PRO A 676 11.98 -27.08 -11.44
CA PRO A 676 11.88 -25.94 -10.56
C PRO A 676 13.29 -25.41 -10.21
N LEU A 677 13.48 -24.09 -10.27
CA LEU A 677 14.70 -23.42 -9.85
C LEU A 677 14.59 -22.96 -8.39
N PHE A 678 13.68 -22.04 -8.14
CA PHE A 678 13.43 -21.53 -6.80
C PHE A 678 12.04 -20.87 -6.71
N GLN A 679 11.58 -20.71 -5.47
CA GLN A 679 10.37 -19.96 -5.18
C GLN A 679 10.67 -18.47 -5.25
N ALA A 680 10.23 -17.80 -6.31
CA ALA A 680 10.28 -16.36 -6.41
C ALA A 680 9.24 -15.73 -5.47
N ARG A 681 9.65 -14.73 -4.71
CA ARG A 681 8.73 -13.98 -3.82
C ARG A 681 7.99 -12.93 -4.63
N ILE A 682 7.20 -13.37 -5.58
CA ILE A 682 6.39 -12.47 -6.40
C ILE A 682 5.00 -12.28 -5.78
N PRO A 683 4.34 -11.15 -6.06
CA PRO A 683 2.91 -11.01 -5.80
C PRO A 683 2.16 -12.18 -6.43
N ALA A 684 1.14 -12.70 -5.77
CA ALA A 684 0.46 -13.96 -6.13
C ALA A 684 -0.22 -13.98 -7.50
N ASP A 685 0.05 -13.00 -8.35
CA ASP A 685 -0.82 -12.62 -9.45
C ASP A 685 -0.09 -12.55 -10.80
N ILE A 686 -0.33 -13.54 -11.66
CA ILE A 686 0.03 -13.49 -13.07
C ILE A 686 -0.92 -12.52 -13.80
N LEU A 687 -0.40 -11.40 -14.29
CA LEU A 687 -1.17 -10.36 -14.98
C LEU A 687 -0.62 -10.12 -16.38
N ALA A 688 -1.51 -9.83 -17.33
CA ALA A 688 -1.13 -9.44 -18.68
C ALA A 688 -0.21 -8.20 -18.71
N PHE A 689 -0.31 -7.34 -17.69
CA PHE A 689 0.47 -6.11 -17.56
C PHE A 689 1.74 -6.25 -16.70
N ARG A 690 2.14 -7.47 -16.36
CA ARG A 690 3.28 -7.71 -15.49
C ARG A 690 4.25 -8.70 -16.11
N ASN A 691 5.53 -8.35 -16.04
CA ASN A 691 6.66 -9.25 -16.15
C ASN A 691 7.38 -9.21 -14.82
N HIS A 692 7.22 -10.24 -14.00
CA HIS A 692 7.79 -10.24 -12.65
C HIS A 692 9.28 -10.54 -12.62
N TYR A 693 9.87 -10.95 -13.74
CA TYR A 693 11.29 -11.28 -13.76
C TYR A 693 11.94 -11.10 -15.13
N ALA A 694 13.26 -10.95 -15.10
CA ALA A 694 14.10 -10.98 -16.30
C ALA A 694 15.34 -11.86 -16.03
N PRO A 695 15.63 -12.87 -16.88
CA PRO A 695 16.82 -13.68 -16.75
C PRO A 695 18.08 -12.90 -17.18
N SER A 696 19.20 -13.12 -16.50
CA SER A 696 20.51 -12.70 -17.01
C SER A 696 20.85 -13.48 -18.29
N HIS A 697 21.73 -12.93 -19.12
CA HIS A 697 22.07 -13.52 -20.42
C HIS A 697 22.56 -14.96 -20.35
N ASP A 698 23.29 -15.28 -19.28
CA ASP A 698 23.84 -16.62 -19.02
C ASP A 698 22.87 -17.56 -18.28
N GLY A 699 21.69 -17.05 -17.87
CA GLY A 699 20.69 -17.77 -17.08
C GLY A 699 21.16 -18.17 -15.67
N GLN A 700 22.22 -17.53 -15.13
CA GLN A 700 22.73 -17.83 -13.80
C GLN A 700 22.12 -16.94 -12.72
N ARG A 701 21.51 -15.82 -13.10
CA ARG A 701 20.84 -14.89 -12.21
C ARG A 701 19.51 -14.46 -12.80
N PHE A 702 18.60 -14.07 -11.94
CA PHE A 702 17.27 -13.58 -12.29
C PHE A 702 17.02 -12.30 -11.52
N LEU A 703 16.67 -11.24 -12.23
CA LEU A 703 16.16 -10.03 -11.62
C LEU A 703 14.66 -10.21 -11.43
N VAL A 704 14.22 -10.24 -10.20
CA VAL A 704 12.82 -10.54 -9.83
C VAL A 704 12.22 -9.30 -9.18
N ASP A 705 11.02 -8.94 -9.60
CA ASP A 705 10.16 -8.01 -8.89
C ASP A 705 9.65 -8.70 -7.63
N ALA A 706 10.51 -8.71 -6.62
CA ALA A 706 10.32 -9.49 -5.42
C ALA A 706 9.64 -8.66 -4.33
N ALA A 707 8.65 -9.25 -3.71
CA ALA A 707 8.08 -8.72 -2.48
C ALA A 707 9.14 -8.77 -1.37
N ASP A 708 9.44 -7.61 -0.77
CA ASP A 708 10.26 -7.50 0.45
C ASP A 708 9.50 -8.08 1.67
N ASP A 709 10.12 -8.15 2.84
CA ASP A 709 9.40 -8.59 4.04
C ASP A 709 8.20 -7.67 4.30
N ASN A 710 7.04 -8.28 4.45
CA ASN A 710 5.73 -7.63 4.48
C ASN A 710 5.65 -6.47 5.49
N GLU A 711 5.05 -5.37 5.07
CA GLU A 711 4.56 -4.39 6.04
C GLU A 711 3.62 -5.10 7.03
N PRO A 712 3.83 -5.01 8.35
CA PRO A 712 2.91 -5.61 9.30
C PRO A 712 1.54 -4.92 9.21
N ILE A 713 0.50 -5.65 9.58
CA ILE A 713 -0.84 -5.06 9.71
C ILE A 713 -0.82 -4.08 10.89
N ASN A 714 -1.07 -2.82 10.64
CA ASN A 714 -1.23 -1.81 11.67
C ASN A 714 -2.66 -1.84 12.20
N VAL A 715 -2.79 -1.86 13.52
CA VAL A 715 -4.08 -1.80 14.23
C VAL A 715 -4.08 -0.57 15.12
N VAL A 716 -5.09 0.27 14.97
CA VAL A 716 -5.25 1.52 15.72
C VAL A 716 -6.60 1.50 16.41
N VAL A 717 -6.59 1.50 17.73
CA VAL A 717 -7.80 1.61 18.57
C VAL A 717 -8.06 3.09 18.84
N ASN A 718 -9.31 3.51 18.79
CA ASN A 718 -9.75 4.91 18.92
C ASN A 718 -9.11 5.84 17.87
N TRP A 719 -9.12 5.39 16.60
CA TRP A 719 -8.48 6.12 15.50
C TRP A 719 -9.03 7.56 15.33
N THR A 720 -10.28 7.83 15.71
CA THR A 720 -10.89 9.16 15.61
C THR A 720 -10.22 10.20 16.52
N ALA A 721 -9.52 9.76 17.56
CA ALA A 721 -8.72 10.66 18.40
C ALA A 721 -7.56 11.30 17.62
N LEU A 722 -7.10 10.68 16.52
CA LEU A 722 -6.08 11.22 15.62
C LEU A 722 -6.56 12.46 14.86
N LEU A 723 -7.87 12.62 14.68
CA LEU A 723 -8.48 13.79 14.04
C LEU A 723 -8.53 15.02 14.95
N GLN A 724 -8.45 14.80 16.28
CA GLN A 724 -8.54 15.86 17.29
C GLN A 724 -7.14 16.37 17.75
N ALA A 725 -6.09 15.64 17.40
CA ALA A 725 -4.73 15.92 17.86
C ALA A 725 -3.98 16.99 17.02
N ARG A 726 -4.70 17.81 16.23
CA ARG A 726 -4.11 18.88 15.41
C ARG A 726 -4.86 20.19 15.57
#